data_f2cb673f693bb3f13e62e1859443d6ac
#
_entry.id   f2cb673f693bb3f13e62e1859443d6ac
#
_cell.length_a   1.000
_cell.length_b   1.000
_cell.length_c   1.000
_cell.angle_alpha   90.00
_cell.angle_beta   90.00
_cell.angle_gamma   90.00
#
_symmetry.space_group_name_H-M   'P 1'
#
loop_
_entity.id
_entity.type
_entity.pdbx_description
1 polymer ?
#
loop_
_entity_poly.entity_id
_entity_poly.type
_entity_poly.pdbx_seq_one_letter_code
_entity_poly.pdbx_strand_id
1 'polypeptide(L)'
;MRIKKRNGEFQAFMPNKILSRIKSSAKNLNVDCDSLFTEVVPLIYDGMTTTELDELIAFKSADKVINHPDYSTLGGRLLLSRQSKLIGKELQPVDLTYDFFAATTFLKKYAKKEGNTPIELPSCMYERVSKHLANSEVEKQMFIEELTNKRMNFATPIYTNAGIDKRNGMISCNLTTLYSDSIDGIEDTLTKISYASKEGAGIGLLIDPLRSRHSMVGSFNGNAGGVIRLADMVQSKMRFYKQGSRSGSCALYLSLWHRDIMDFLELTLPIGDEQLRTRDLFLAVVINDLFMEKLINNEDWYIFCPNDIEKSGLKPLHETWGDEFVSEYNKAVELGLGTPINPKTIWDAIIKAQVESGRPYVFFKDNANKRNMQRNIGVIKQSNLCIEITNVSKPGYTSQCTLGSINLAEHDTLETIQKSTRVMVRALNSVIDKNKWSDDWSELAGLDQRSLAIGVAGLADFFAKKKIAFESEEAKKWNNDIFEAMYKAAVTESMIMAKEQNRTYPSWEGSPYANGETYIEGWSPLAPGEPIPILNSLLLGLMPTASSAILLGVFESFEPVTSNLFTRRVGQGEFLVINKYLVSDLDNIGLWNNDIKNKIIANGGSVQMIGEIPQEIRERYKDVWEISQKTLLELSAIRNKFVDQSQSLNVYHADAKYSKISSALMYAWKSGLKSGVYYTRTKSKIENNSKLSSGSSNEVQKKPENTQFECFGCSS
;
A
#
# COMPACT_ATOMS: atom_id res chain seq x y z
N MET A 1 33.25 36.96 -6.23
CA MET A 1 32.05 36.13 -6.08
C MET A 1 31.42 36.43 -4.72
N ARG A 2 30.08 36.65 -4.67
CA ARG A 2 29.32 37.00 -3.46
C ARG A 2 28.15 36.02 -3.30
N ILE A 3 27.76 35.77 -2.08
CA ILE A 3 26.60 34.96 -1.71
C ILE A 3 25.53 35.84 -1.11
N LYS A 4 24.29 35.70 -1.56
CA LYS A 4 23.13 36.43 -1.03
C LYS A 4 22.61 35.72 0.22
N LYS A 5 22.60 36.40 1.33
CA LYS A 5 22.07 35.93 2.62
C LYS A 5 20.53 35.94 2.64
N ARG A 6 19.90 35.22 3.60
CA ARG A 6 18.45 35.21 3.80
C ARG A 6 17.86 36.61 4.11
N ASN A 7 18.64 37.50 4.77
CA ASN A 7 18.23 38.85 5.03
C ASN A 7 18.39 39.79 3.80
N GLY A 8 18.77 39.26 2.62
CA GLY A 8 18.95 39.98 1.39
C GLY A 8 20.35 40.59 1.17
N GLU A 9 21.22 40.59 2.20
CA GLU A 9 22.57 41.13 2.11
C GLU A 9 23.51 40.24 1.31
N PHE A 10 24.46 40.86 0.62
CA PHE A 10 25.54 40.16 -0.07
C PHE A 10 26.77 40.06 0.81
N GLN A 11 27.34 38.86 0.93
CA GLN A 11 28.60 38.58 1.63
C GLN A 11 29.62 37.99 0.67
N ALA A 12 30.90 38.34 0.81
CA ALA A 12 31.97 37.69 0.07
C ALA A 12 31.92 36.16 0.24
N PHE A 13 32.14 35.47 -0.84
CA PHE A 13 32.22 34.00 -0.84
C PHE A 13 33.41 33.53 0.02
N MET A 14 33.15 32.62 0.94
CA MET A 14 34.14 32.06 1.85
C MET A 14 34.10 30.53 1.75
N PRO A 15 35.00 29.88 0.98
CA PRO A 15 35.00 28.42 0.78
C PRO A 15 35.03 27.62 2.10
N ASN A 16 35.83 28.08 3.07
CA ASN A 16 35.95 27.39 4.37
C ASN A 16 34.63 27.30 5.15
N LYS A 17 33.68 28.23 4.95
CA LYS A 17 32.35 28.16 5.58
C LYS A 17 31.53 27.02 4.99
N ILE A 18 31.69 26.70 3.71
CA ILE A 18 30.99 25.59 3.05
C ILE A 18 31.56 24.27 3.55
N LEU A 19 32.88 24.13 3.55
CA LEU A 19 33.53 22.93 4.08
C LEU A 19 33.17 22.68 5.55
N SER A 20 33.17 23.73 6.38
CA SER A 20 32.72 23.64 7.78
C SER A 20 31.25 23.22 7.88
N ARG A 21 30.39 23.74 7.00
CA ARG A 21 28.97 23.36 6.92
C ARG A 21 28.78 21.88 6.59
N ILE A 22 29.53 21.38 5.59
CA ILE A 22 29.51 19.97 5.20
C ILE A 22 29.98 19.10 6.37
N LYS A 23 31.15 19.40 6.94
CA LYS A 23 31.76 18.64 8.05
C LYS A 23 30.86 18.61 9.29
N SER A 24 30.22 19.73 9.64
CA SER A 24 29.31 19.77 10.79
C SER A 24 28.05 18.93 10.58
N SER A 25 27.51 18.87 9.35
CA SER A 25 26.33 18.04 9.02
C SER A 25 26.70 16.58 8.85
N ALA A 26 27.97 16.27 8.54
CA ALA A 26 28.48 14.91 8.34
C ALA A 26 28.91 14.21 9.62
N LYS A 27 28.68 14.80 10.79
CA LYS A 27 29.07 14.19 12.07
C LYS A 27 28.53 12.77 12.21
N ASN A 28 29.41 11.81 12.48
CA ASN A 28 29.12 10.37 12.60
C ASN A 28 28.63 9.71 11.31
N LEU A 29 28.99 10.26 10.13
CA LEU A 29 28.71 9.66 8.83
C LEU A 29 30.01 9.26 8.12
N ASN A 30 29.97 8.16 7.37
CA ASN A 30 31.07 7.70 6.53
C ASN A 30 31.01 8.38 5.17
N VAL A 31 31.51 9.62 5.10
CA VAL A 31 31.49 10.45 3.88
C VAL A 31 32.80 11.23 3.72
N ASP A 32 33.29 11.31 2.50
CA ASP A 32 34.43 12.16 2.14
C ASP A 32 33.96 13.61 1.91
N CYS A 33 34.06 14.42 2.96
CA CYS A 33 33.63 15.83 2.94
C CYS A 33 34.48 16.68 2.01
N ASP A 34 35.77 16.38 1.87
CA ASP A 34 36.71 17.19 1.07
C ASP A 34 36.48 16.90 -0.43
N SER A 35 36.23 15.65 -0.82
CA SER A 35 35.81 15.29 -2.18
C SER A 35 34.48 15.98 -2.56
N LEU A 36 33.47 15.92 -1.70
CA LEU A 36 32.18 16.59 -1.94
C LEU A 36 32.35 18.10 -2.07
N PHE A 37 33.16 18.72 -1.22
CA PHE A 37 33.47 20.14 -1.28
C PHE A 37 34.12 20.52 -2.63
N THR A 38 35.08 19.74 -3.10
CA THR A 38 35.78 19.99 -4.38
C THR A 38 34.83 19.96 -5.57
N GLU A 39 33.80 19.08 -5.54
CA GLU A 39 32.81 18.99 -6.61
C GLU A 39 31.74 20.11 -6.54
N VAL A 40 31.45 20.64 -5.35
CA VAL A 40 30.42 21.67 -5.15
C VAL A 40 30.94 23.05 -5.53
N VAL A 41 32.18 23.39 -5.16
CA VAL A 41 32.73 24.75 -5.31
C VAL A 41 32.70 25.27 -6.73
N PRO A 42 33.03 24.52 -7.80
CA PRO A 42 32.97 25.00 -9.18
C PRO A 42 31.55 25.33 -9.68
N LEU A 43 30.52 24.84 -9.00
CA LEU A 43 29.11 25.04 -9.39
C LEU A 43 28.49 26.30 -8.75
N ILE A 44 29.24 27.00 -7.89
CA ILE A 44 28.77 28.21 -7.20
C ILE A 44 28.97 29.44 -8.11
N TYR A 45 27.95 30.26 -8.24
CA TYR A 45 27.96 31.46 -9.06
C TYR A 45 27.75 32.73 -8.22
N ASP A 46 28.10 33.89 -8.76
CA ASP A 46 27.92 35.20 -8.07
C ASP A 46 26.44 35.52 -7.87
N GLY A 47 26.06 35.84 -6.65
CA GLY A 47 24.67 36.10 -6.28
C GLY A 47 23.86 34.90 -5.86
N MET A 48 24.40 33.64 -5.91
CA MET A 48 23.72 32.47 -5.39
C MET A 48 23.24 32.67 -3.95
N THR A 49 22.02 32.26 -3.64
CA THR A 49 21.49 32.37 -2.28
C THR A 49 22.01 31.26 -1.38
N THR A 50 22.03 31.52 -0.07
CA THR A 50 22.37 30.44 0.90
C THR A 50 21.38 29.27 0.87
N THR A 51 20.16 29.47 0.38
CA THR A 51 19.14 28.42 0.20
C THR A 51 19.51 27.52 -0.98
N GLU A 52 19.81 28.13 -2.13
CA GLU A 52 20.27 27.37 -3.32
C GLU A 52 21.57 26.63 -3.06
N LEU A 53 22.46 27.23 -2.26
CA LEU A 53 23.72 26.58 -1.87
C LEU A 53 23.49 25.33 -0.99
N ASP A 54 22.61 25.43 0.01
CA ASP A 54 22.26 24.26 0.86
C ASP A 54 21.59 23.17 0.01
N GLU A 55 20.76 23.51 -0.99
CA GLU A 55 20.15 22.58 -1.94
C GLU A 55 21.18 21.93 -2.85
N LEU A 56 22.10 22.71 -3.40
CA LEU A 56 23.17 22.21 -4.27
C LEU A 56 24.05 21.19 -3.52
N ILE A 57 24.45 21.49 -2.29
CA ILE A 57 25.27 20.57 -1.48
C ILE A 57 24.48 19.30 -1.17
N ALA A 58 23.20 19.41 -0.80
CA ALA A 58 22.35 18.28 -0.52
C ALA A 58 22.15 17.37 -1.74
N PHE A 59 21.93 17.97 -2.91
CA PHE A 59 21.79 17.28 -4.18
C PHE A 59 23.08 16.54 -4.56
N LYS A 60 24.23 17.23 -4.52
CA LYS A 60 25.53 16.63 -4.82
C LYS A 60 25.94 15.54 -3.81
N SER A 61 25.50 15.66 -2.56
CA SER A 61 25.62 14.58 -1.60
C SER A 61 24.79 13.35 -2.03
N ALA A 62 23.52 13.55 -2.40
CA ALA A 62 22.67 12.45 -2.85
C ALA A 62 23.18 11.76 -4.14
N ASP A 63 23.84 12.47 -5.06
CA ASP A 63 24.49 11.87 -6.24
C ASP A 63 25.55 10.82 -5.88
N LYS A 64 26.14 10.93 -4.68
CA LYS A 64 27.18 10.01 -4.18
C LYS A 64 26.63 8.82 -3.37
N VAL A 65 25.32 8.67 -3.26
CA VAL A 65 24.69 7.58 -2.48
C VAL A 65 25.11 6.20 -2.96
N ILE A 66 25.47 6.05 -4.24
CA ILE A 66 26.03 4.82 -4.81
C ILE A 66 27.39 4.42 -4.21
N ASN A 67 28.13 5.37 -3.64
CA ASN A 67 29.40 5.11 -2.99
C ASN A 67 29.22 4.67 -1.53
N HIS A 68 28.31 5.35 -0.81
CA HIS A 68 27.94 4.98 0.54
C HIS A 68 26.56 5.59 0.90
N PRO A 69 25.64 4.84 1.55
CA PRO A 69 24.31 5.33 1.92
C PRO A 69 24.31 6.60 2.78
N ASP A 70 25.35 6.83 3.57
CA ASP A 70 25.48 8.02 4.46
C ASP A 70 25.49 9.35 3.68
N TYR A 71 25.85 9.35 2.41
CA TYR A 71 25.71 10.54 1.58
C TYR A 71 24.25 10.98 1.43
N SER A 72 23.29 10.05 1.40
CA SER A 72 21.85 10.39 1.43
C SER A 72 21.46 11.01 2.78
N THR A 73 21.97 10.47 3.90
CA THR A 73 21.73 11.04 5.24
C THR A 73 22.29 12.44 5.36
N LEU A 74 23.49 12.69 4.84
CA LEU A 74 24.09 14.03 4.81
C LEU A 74 23.19 15.01 4.01
N GLY A 75 22.71 14.60 2.84
CA GLY A 75 21.80 15.40 2.01
C GLY A 75 20.50 15.76 2.76
N GLY A 76 19.90 14.79 3.45
CA GLY A 76 18.69 15.02 4.26
C GLY A 76 18.92 16.00 5.42
N ARG A 77 20.01 15.84 6.16
CA ARG A 77 20.41 16.76 7.25
C ARG A 77 20.59 18.20 6.75
N LEU A 78 21.18 18.40 5.56
CA LEU A 78 21.37 19.69 4.95
C LEU A 78 20.02 20.33 4.58
N LEU A 79 19.10 19.58 3.96
CA LEU A 79 17.76 20.04 3.61
C LEU A 79 16.95 20.45 4.84
N LEU A 80 16.91 19.60 5.87
CA LEU A 80 16.15 19.90 7.09
C LEU A 80 16.81 20.99 7.94
N SER A 81 18.14 21.12 7.95
CA SER A 81 18.80 22.24 8.57
C SER A 81 18.54 23.57 7.83
N ARG A 82 18.41 23.54 6.50
CA ARG A 82 17.93 24.69 5.74
C ARG A 82 16.49 25.06 6.15
N GLN A 83 15.60 24.06 6.22
CA GLN A 83 14.20 24.23 6.61
C GLN A 83 14.09 24.80 8.04
N SER A 84 14.82 24.24 8.99
CA SER A 84 14.92 24.71 10.38
C SER A 84 15.22 26.22 10.44
N LYS A 85 16.22 26.67 9.69
CA LYS A 85 16.60 28.10 9.63
C LYS A 85 15.55 29.00 8.94
N LEU A 86 14.79 28.44 7.98
CA LEU A 86 13.73 29.20 7.29
C LEU A 86 12.54 29.47 8.23
N ILE A 87 12.19 28.49 9.07
CA ILE A 87 11.01 28.58 9.95
C ILE A 87 11.35 28.98 11.38
N GLY A 88 12.64 29.17 11.71
CA GLY A 88 13.08 29.57 13.06
C GLY A 88 12.84 28.49 14.12
N LYS A 89 12.92 27.20 13.76
CA LYS A 89 12.76 26.03 14.67
C LYS A 89 14.05 25.26 14.78
N GLU A 90 14.35 24.74 15.98
CA GLU A 90 15.52 23.90 16.19
C GLU A 90 15.26 22.48 15.72
N LEU A 91 16.32 21.83 15.18
CA LEU A 91 16.29 20.42 14.80
C LEU A 91 16.25 19.52 16.05
N GLN A 92 15.36 18.56 16.02
CA GLN A 92 15.33 17.50 17.03
C GLN A 92 16.09 16.26 16.52
N PRO A 93 16.47 15.33 17.40
CA PRO A 93 17.22 14.13 17.02
C PRO A 93 16.60 13.35 15.85
N VAL A 94 15.27 13.21 15.82
CA VAL A 94 14.56 12.51 14.73
C VAL A 94 14.73 13.20 13.38
N ASP A 95 14.83 14.53 13.35
CA ASP A 95 15.02 15.26 12.08
C ASP A 95 16.38 14.92 11.44
N LEU A 96 17.39 14.58 12.24
CA LEU A 96 18.72 14.19 11.77
C LEU A 96 18.80 12.76 11.21
N THR A 97 17.74 11.96 11.38
CA THR A 97 17.65 10.58 10.88
C THR A 97 17.02 10.50 9.49
N TYR A 98 16.53 11.62 8.95
CA TYR A 98 15.96 11.67 7.62
C TYR A 98 17.06 11.71 6.56
N ASP A 99 17.01 10.77 5.62
CA ASP A 99 17.85 10.82 4.43
C ASP A 99 17.33 11.86 3.41
N PHE A 100 18.03 12.06 2.32
CA PHE A 100 17.67 13.02 1.27
C PHE A 100 16.28 12.76 0.69
N PHE A 101 15.93 11.50 0.45
CA PHE A 101 14.66 11.12 -0.15
C PHE A 101 13.49 11.29 0.82
N ALA A 102 13.70 10.91 2.08
CA ALA A 102 12.74 11.12 3.15
C ALA A 102 12.50 12.61 3.39
N ALA A 103 13.55 13.42 3.50
CA ALA A 103 13.47 14.87 3.70
C ALA A 103 12.76 15.57 2.52
N THR A 104 13.11 15.21 1.28
CA THR A 104 12.47 15.75 0.07
C THR A 104 10.99 15.37 0.01
N THR A 105 10.66 14.10 0.28
CA THR A 105 9.28 13.60 0.30
C THR A 105 8.47 14.29 1.40
N PHE A 106 9.06 14.44 2.60
CA PHE A 106 8.44 15.17 3.71
C PHE A 106 8.09 16.61 3.32
N LEU A 107 9.06 17.39 2.85
CA LEU A 107 8.87 18.78 2.49
C LEU A 107 7.87 18.98 1.36
N LYS A 108 7.86 18.05 0.39
CA LYS A 108 6.94 18.12 -0.76
C LYS A 108 5.52 17.70 -0.40
N LYS A 109 5.34 16.60 0.36
CA LYS A 109 4.06 15.91 0.50
C LYS A 109 3.43 16.02 1.89
N TYR A 110 4.21 16.01 2.97
CA TYR A 110 3.70 15.83 4.34
C TYR A 110 3.74 17.10 5.19
N ALA A 111 4.75 17.94 5.02
CA ALA A 111 4.88 19.17 5.80
C ALA A 111 3.68 20.10 5.63
N LYS A 112 3.20 20.67 6.73
CA LYS A 112 2.23 21.78 6.70
C LYS A 112 2.80 22.90 5.83
N LYS A 113 1.95 23.56 5.03
CA LYS A 113 2.35 24.61 4.10
C LYS A 113 1.54 25.89 4.30
N GLU A 114 2.18 27.03 4.04
CA GLU A 114 1.53 28.29 3.77
C GLU A 114 1.74 28.62 2.29
N GLY A 115 0.65 28.65 1.50
CA GLY A 115 0.74 28.60 0.05
C GLY A 115 1.47 27.32 -0.41
N ASN A 116 2.60 27.50 -1.11
CA ASN A 116 3.46 26.39 -1.54
C ASN A 116 4.69 26.18 -0.65
N THR A 117 4.86 26.98 0.41
CA THR A 117 6.06 26.97 1.24
C THR A 117 5.86 26.03 2.44
N PRO A 118 6.71 25.00 2.63
CA PRO A 118 6.70 24.17 3.85
C PRO A 118 7.07 25.03 5.08
N ILE A 119 6.28 24.87 6.16
CA ILE A 119 6.49 25.60 7.43
C ILE A 119 6.66 24.67 8.63
N GLU A 120 7.06 23.45 8.40
CA GLU A 120 7.14 22.40 9.41
C GLU A 120 8.41 21.56 9.26
N LEU A 121 8.90 20.99 10.38
CA LEU A 121 9.91 19.93 10.43
C LEU A 121 9.21 18.59 10.73
N PRO A 122 9.85 17.45 10.48
CA PRO A 122 9.30 16.14 10.86
C PRO A 122 8.90 16.04 12.33
N SER A 123 9.77 16.50 13.24
CA SER A 123 9.49 16.57 14.67
C SER A 123 8.24 17.39 15.01
N CYS A 124 8.05 18.53 14.35
CA CYS A 124 6.87 19.38 14.53
C CYS A 124 5.59 18.68 14.03
N MET A 125 5.67 17.94 12.92
CA MET A 125 4.56 17.13 12.40
C MET A 125 4.17 16.06 13.43
N TYR A 126 5.13 15.33 13.98
CA TYR A 126 4.86 14.32 14.99
C TYR A 126 4.22 14.90 16.25
N GLU A 127 4.68 16.05 16.71
CA GLU A 127 4.07 16.75 17.83
C GLU A 127 2.63 17.20 17.53
N ARG A 128 2.38 17.80 16.36
CA ARG A 128 1.04 18.24 15.93
C ARG A 128 0.07 17.08 15.84
N VAL A 129 0.46 15.98 15.20
CA VAL A 129 -0.38 14.80 15.06
C VAL A 129 -0.68 14.16 16.41
N SER A 130 0.35 13.95 17.24
CA SER A 130 0.19 13.39 18.59
C SER A 130 -0.71 14.25 19.47
N LYS A 131 -0.53 15.57 19.46
CA LYS A 131 -1.38 16.53 20.18
C LYS A 131 -2.86 16.45 19.73
N HIS A 132 -3.08 16.30 18.42
CA HIS A 132 -4.44 16.21 17.88
C HIS A 132 -5.12 14.91 18.27
N LEU A 133 -4.40 13.78 18.17
CA LEU A 133 -4.98 12.45 18.43
C LEU A 133 -5.13 12.13 19.92
N ALA A 134 -4.22 12.56 20.77
CA ALA A 134 -4.23 12.21 22.19
C ALA A 134 -5.46 12.75 22.94
N ASN A 135 -5.95 11.96 23.90
CA ASN A 135 -7.01 12.34 24.84
C ASN A 135 -6.44 12.70 26.22
N SER A 136 -5.14 12.47 26.44
CA SER A 136 -4.42 12.83 27.66
C SER A 136 -2.96 13.17 27.33
N GLU A 137 -2.28 13.84 28.29
CA GLU A 137 -0.84 14.14 28.10
C GLU A 137 -0.01 12.82 28.09
N VAL A 138 -0.45 11.79 28.80
CA VAL A 138 0.20 10.47 28.79
C VAL A 138 0.13 9.86 27.39
N GLU A 139 -1.06 9.82 26.78
CA GLU A 139 -1.21 9.33 25.39
C GLU A 139 -0.38 10.15 24.41
N LYS A 140 -0.36 11.47 24.55
CA LYS A 140 0.45 12.34 23.70
C LYS A 140 1.94 11.98 23.77
N GLN A 141 2.47 11.76 24.96
CA GLN A 141 3.87 11.36 25.13
C GLN A 141 4.14 9.97 24.53
N MET A 142 3.22 9.02 24.73
CA MET A 142 3.32 7.69 24.09
C MET A 142 3.38 7.79 22.56
N PHE A 143 2.51 8.59 21.95
CA PHE A 143 2.49 8.77 20.50
C PHE A 143 3.76 9.45 19.99
N ILE A 144 4.23 10.51 20.68
CA ILE A 144 5.49 11.19 20.34
C ILE A 144 6.66 10.23 20.44
N GLU A 145 6.77 9.44 21.50
CA GLU A 145 7.85 8.46 21.68
C GLU A 145 7.91 7.46 20.53
N GLU A 146 6.79 6.85 20.17
CA GLU A 146 6.75 5.85 19.10
C GLU A 146 7.03 6.46 17.72
N LEU A 147 6.53 7.66 17.44
CA LEU A 147 6.75 8.35 16.16
C LEU A 147 8.18 8.88 16.02
N THR A 148 8.75 9.47 17.08
CA THR A 148 10.12 10.01 17.03
C THR A 148 11.18 8.91 17.00
N ASN A 149 10.90 7.73 17.57
CA ASN A 149 11.71 6.53 17.42
C ASN A 149 11.42 5.77 16.12
N LYS A 150 10.53 6.29 15.27
CA LYS A 150 10.12 5.66 13.99
C LYS A 150 9.59 4.23 14.13
N ARG A 151 9.09 3.82 15.30
CA ARG A 151 8.57 2.48 15.55
C ARG A 151 7.19 2.25 14.96
N MET A 152 6.39 3.31 14.81
CA MET A 152 5.09 3.26 14.13
C MET A 152 4.96 4.36 13.09
N ASN A 153 4.02 4.19 12.17
CA ASN A 153 3.79 5.09 11.06
C ASN A 153 2.31 5.15 10.71
N PHE A 154 1.82 6.34 10.41
CA PHE A 154 0.43 6.54 10.02
C PHE A 154 0.25 6.59 8.51
N ALA A 155 -0.96 6.34 8.06
CA ALA A 155 -1.38 6.63 6.70
C ALA A 155 -1.22 8.12 6.39
N THR A 156 -0.88 8.42 5.12
CA THR A 156 -0.65 9.81 4.66
C THR A 156 -1.76 10.79 5.08
N PRO A 157 -3.07 10.48 4.98
CA PRO A 157 -4.11 11.43 5.38
C PRO A 157 -4.08 11.82 6.86
N ILE A 158 -3.63 10.93 7.74
CA ILE A 158 -3.48 11.26 9.16
C ILE A 158 -2.38 12.31 9.35
N TYR A 159 -1.22 12.12 8.73
CA TYR A 159 -0.13 13.11 8.80
C TYR A 159 -0.49 14.46 8.18
N THR A 160 -1.22 14.44 7.07
CA THR A 160 -1.52 15.67 6.32
C THR A 160 -2.74 16.43 6.85
N ASN A 161 -3.62 15.78 7.61
CA ASN A 161 -4.90 16.38 8.01
C ASN A 161 -5.07 16.52 9.53
N ALA A 162 -4.45 15.64 10.37
CA ALA A 162 -4.55 15.75 11.83
C ALA A 162 -4.00 17.09 12.34
N GLY A 163 -4.82 17.82 13.11
CA GLY A 163 -4.45 19.11 13.69
C GLY A 163 -4.29 20.23 12.66
N ILE A 164 -4.92 20.14 11.48
CA ILE A 164 -4.96 21.16 10.46
C ILE A 164 -6.42 21.57 10.20
N ASP A 165 -6.74 22.83 10.49
CA ASP A 165 -8.08 23.36 10.24
C ASP A 165 -8.46 23.34 8.78
N LYS A 166 -9.75 23.09 8.49
CA LYS A 166 -10.33 23.08 7.13
C LYS A 166 -9.76 22.00 6.19
N ARG A 167 -9.14 20.96 6.72
CA ARG A 167 -8.68 19.82 5.93
C ARG A 167 -9.75 18.73 5.81
N ASN A 168 -9.48 17.77 4.92
CA ASN A 168 -10.29 16.58 4.69
C ASN A 168 -10.17 15.59 5.85
N GLY A 169 -10.93 14.49 5.78
CA GLY A 169 -10.85 13.41 6.75
C GLY A 169 -9.48 12.72 6.80
N MET A 170 -9.25 11.99 7.88
CA MET A 170 -8.01 11.24 8.13
C MET A 170 -8.08 9.80 7.61
N ILE A 171 -9.26 9.33 7.20
CA ILE A 171 -9.51 7.98 6.69
C ILE A 171 -9.69 8.07 5.18
N SER A 172 -9.00 7.22 4.43
CA SER A 172 -8.96 7.31 2.96
C SER A 172 -9.19 5.97 2.26
N CYS A 173 -9.62 4.94 2.96
CA CYS A 173 -9.84 3.61 2.41
C CYS A 173 -11.32 3.26 2.48
N ASN A 174 -11.98 3.15 1.31
CA ASN A 174 -13.43 3.00 1.22
C ASN A 174 -13.79 1.72 0.43
N LEU A 175 -14.81 1.01 0.91
CA LEU A 175 -15.46 -0.09 0.21
C LEU A 175 -16.95 0.19 0.11
N THR A 176 -17.49 0.15 -1.10
CA THR A 176 -18.92 0.35 -1.33
C THR A 176 -19.45 -0.63 -2.36
N THR A 177 -20.72 -0.97 -2.24
CA THR A 177 -21.45 -1.79 -3.23
C THR A 177 -22.39 -0.86 -4.00
N LEU A 178 -22.54 -1.08 -5.30
CA LEU A 178 -23.54 -0.39 -6.11
C LEU A 178 -24.90 -0.50 -5.41
N TYR A 179 -25.54 0.65 -5.14
CA TYR A 179 -26.73 0.70 -4.28
C TYR A 179 -27.90 -0.13 -4.86
N SER A 180 -28.20 0.06 -6.15
CA SER A 180 -29.16 -0.74 -6.89
C SER A 180 -28.98 -0.55 -8.39
N ASP A 181 -29.59 -1.44 -9.19
CA ASP A 181 -29.65 -1.34 -10.65
C ASP A 181 -30.79 -0.41 -11.10
N SER A 182 -30.77 0.84 -10.61
CA SER A 182 -31.70 1.91 -10.94
C SER A 182 -30.95 3.21 -11.17
N ILE A 183 -31.57 4.19 -11.81
CA ILE A 183 -30.97 5.52 -12.00
C ILE A 183 -30.58 6.11 -10.65
N ASP A 184 -31.49 6.12 -9.70
CA ASP A 184 -31.25 6.70 -8.36
C ASP A 184 -30.10 5.96 -7.65
N GLY A 185 -30.11 4.62 -7.65
CA GLY A 185 -29.06 3.83 -6.99
C GLY A 185 -27.68 3.98 -7.63
N ILE A 186 -27.62 4.11 -8.95
CA ILE A 186 -26.36 4.37 -9.70
C ILE A 186 -25.86 5.77 -9.36
N GLU A 187 -26.71 6.81 -9.47
CA GLU A 187 -26.31 8.20 -9.20
C GLU A 187 -25.98 8.44 -7.72
N ASP A 188 -26.69 7.83 -6.77
CA ASP A 188 -26.33 7.87 -5.36
C ASP A 188 -24.94 7.29 -5.12
N THR A 189 -24.65 6.11 -5.66
CA THR A 189 -23.32 5.50 -5.58
C THR A 189 -22.23 6.39 -6.21
N LEU A 190 -22.48 6.90 -7.42
CA LEU A 190 -21.58 7.79 -8.14
C LEU A 190 -21.34 9.10 -7.37
N THR A 191 -22.33 9.61 -6.66
CA THR A 191 -22.22 10.80 -5.82
C THR A 191 -21.29 10.52 -4.62
N LYS A 192 -21.50 9.41 -3.91
CA LYS A 192 -20.65 9.02 -2.75
C LYS A 192 -19.19 8.82 -3.15
N ILE A 193 -18.92 8.10 -4.24
CA ILE A 193 -17.54 7.95 -4.73
C ILE A 193 -16.92 9.28 -5.19
N SER A 194 -17.72 10.24 -5.64
CA SER A 194 -17.25 11.57 -6.00
C SER A 194 -16.76 12.36 -4.78
N TYR A 195 -17.46 12.27 -3.65
CA TYR A 195 -17.01 12.86 -2.38
C TYR A 195 -15.72 12.22 -1.89
N ALA A 196 -15.65 10.88 -1.92
CA ALA A 196 -14.43 10.15 -1.54
C ALA A 196 -13.25 10.51 -2.48
N SER A 197 -13.47 10.60 -3.79
CA SER A 197 -12.46 11.01 -4.77
C SER A 197 -11.93 12.42 -4.52
N LYS A 198 -12.83 13.36 -4.22
CA LYS A 198 -12.45 14.74 -3.85
C LYS A 198 -11.46 14.75 -2.69
N GLU A 199 -11.58 13.86 -1.72
CA GLU A 199 -10.67 13.74 -0.58
C GLU A 199 -9.38 12.96 -0.89
N GLY A 200 -9.23 12.46 -2.13
CA GLY A 200 -8.08 11.65 -2.53
C GLY A 200 -8.12 10.24 -1.97
N ALA A 201 -9.31 9.71 -1.73
CA ALA A 201 -9.49 8.37 -1.17
C ALA A 201 -9.31 7.27 -2.21
N GLY A 202 -8.90 6.08 -1.73
CA GLY A 202 -8.96 4.82 -2.46
C GLY A 202 -10.34 4.17 -2.30
N ILE A 203 -10.92 3.68 -3.39
CA ILE A 203 -12.29 3.15 -3.41
C ILE A 203 -12.28 1.75 -4.02
N GLY A 204 -12.89 0.79 -3.32
CA GLY A 204 -13.30 -0.51 -3.88
C GLY A 204 -14.80 -0.47 -4.14
N LEU A 205 -15.23 -0.59 -5.39
CA LEU A 205 -16.63 -0.57 -5.79
C LEU A 205 -17.04 -1.92 -6.38
N LEU A 206 -17.93 -2.64 -5.70
CA LEU A 206 -18.58 -3.82 -6.26
C LEU A 206 -19.72 -3.40 -7.20
N ILE A 207 -19.70 -3.90 -8.42
CA ILE A 207 -20.69 -3.57 -9.46
C ILE A 207 -21.56 -4.78 -9.86
N ASP A 208 -21.47 -5.89 -9.13
CA ASP A 208 -22.28 -7.09 -9.38
C ASP A 208 -23.79 -6.85 -9.51
N PRO A 209 -24.42 -5.90 -8.78
CA PRO A 209 -25.85 -5.65 -8.91
C PRO A 209 -26.28 -5.10 -10.29
N LEU A 210 -25.34 -4.56 -11.09
CA LEU A 210 -25.66 -3.95 -12.38
C LEU A 210 -26.14 -5.00 -13.39
N ARG A 211 -27.28 -4.76 -14.06
CA ARG A 211 -27.71 -5.61 -15.18
C ARG A 211 -26.69 -5.65 -16.30
N SER A 212 -26.60 -6.80 -16.95
CA SER A 212 -25.64 -7.02 -18.03
C SER A 212 -25.96 -6.19 -19.27
N ARG A 213 -24.92 -5.94 -20.06
CA ARG A 213 -25.02 -5.32 -21.38
C ARG A 213 -26.06 -6.04 -22.26
N HIS A 214 -26.80 -5.26 -23.05
CA HIS A 214 -27.89 -5.72 -23.91
C HIS A 214 -29.14 -6.28 -23.18
N SER A 215 -29.18 -6.24 -21.85
CA SER A 215 -30.40 -6.54 -21.11
C SER A 215 -31.45 -5.47 -21.38
N MET A 216 -32.73 -5.87 -21.37
CA MET A 216 -33.86 -4.95 -21.62
C MET A 216 -33.92 -3.87 -20.52
N VAL A 217 -34.16 -2.63 -20.96
CA VAL A 217 -34.44 -1.48 -20.10
C VAL A 217 -35.84 -0.93 -20.39
N GLY A 218 -36.68 -0.95 -19.38
CA GLY A 218 -38.07 -0.48 -19.51
C GLY A 218 -38.92 -1.32 -20.46
N SER A 219 -40.00 -0.73 -20.96
CA SER A 219 -40.96 -1.34 -21.92
C SER A 219 -40.64 -1.06 -23.40
N PHE A 220 -39.63 -0.28 -23.68
CA PHE A 220 -39.26 0.18 -25.02
C PHE A 220 -37.95 -0.46 -25.48
N ASN A 221 -37.86 -1.67 -25.86
CA ASN A 221 -36.70 -2.35 -26.49
C ASN A 221 -35.31 -1.69 -26.29
N GLY A 222 -35.13 -0.96 -25.19
CA GLY A 222 -33.85 -0.30 -24.82
C GLY A 222 -32.86 -1.33 -24.33
N ASN A 223 -31.59 -1.19 -24.71
CA ASN A 223 -30.53 -2.07 -24.30
C ASN A 223 -29.67 -1.40 -23.23
N ALA A 224 -29.40 -2.11 -22.13
CA ALA A 224 -28.48 -1.66 -21.08
C ALA A 224 -27.05 -1.55 -21.62
N GLY A 225 -26.32 -0.55 -21.13
CA GLY A 225 -24.90 -0.36 -21.45
C GLY A 225 -23.94 -1.30 -20.70
N GLY A 226 -24.44 -1.94 -19.64
CA GLY A 226 -23.68 -2.88 -18.81
C GLY A 226 -22.45 -2.27 -18.14
N VAL A 227 -21.51 -3.13 -17.78
CA VAL A 227 -20.31 -2.73 -17.00
C VAL A 227 -19.41 -1.72 -17.72
N ILE A 228 -19.35 -1.74 -19.05
CA ILE A 228 -18.49 -0.83 -19.84
C ILE A 228 -18.92 0.62 -19.63
N ARG A 229 -20.21 0.92 -19.71
CA ARG A 229 -20.71 2.29 -19.57
C ARG A 229 -20.66 2.79 -18.15
N LEU A 230 -20.92 1.94 -17.17
CA LEU A 230 -20.72 2.30 -15.76
C LEU A 230 -19.24 2.60 -15.47
N ALA A 231 -18.34 1.76 -15.97
CA ALA A 231 -16.90 1.99 -15.80
C ALA A 231 -16.44 3.33 -16.39
N ASP A 232 -16.96 3.73 -17.56
CA ASP A 232 -16.67 5.03 -18.17
C ASP A 232 -17.19 6.19 -17.32
N MET A 233 -18.40 6.10 -16.75
CA MET A 233 -18.94 7.09 -15.81
C MET A 233 -18.04 7.20 -14.55
N VAL A 234 -17.65 6.08 -13.95
CA VAL A 234 -16.76 6.06 -12.77
C VAL A 234 -15.41 6.71 -13.11
N GLN A 235 -14.79 6.34 -14.23
CA GLN A 235 -13.53 6.93 -14.67
C GLN A 235 -13.63 8.45 -14.85
N SER A 236 -14.72 8.91 -15.48
CA SER A 236 -14.97 10.34 -15.69
C SER A 236 -15.12 11.10 -14.36
N LYS A 237 -15.83 10.52 -13.37
CA LYS A 237 -15.94 11.08 -12.02
C LYS A 237 -14.57 11.15 -11.32
N MET A 238 -13.75 10.09 -11.39
CA MET A 238 -12.39 10.08 -10.80
C MET A 238 -11.46 11.14 -11.42
N ARG A 239 -11.57 11.35 -12.72
CA ARG A 239 -10.80 12.41 -13.42
C ARG A 239 -11.25 13.81 -13.05
N PHE A 240 -12.53 14.01 -12.89
CA PHE A 240 -13.14 15.34 -12.65
C PHE A 240 -12.98 15.78 -11.18
N TYR A 241 -13.34 14.92 -10.23
CA TYR A 241 -13.31 15.25 -8.79
C TYR A 241 -11.98 14.86 -8.16
N LYS A 242 -10.98 15.72 -8.32
CA LYS A 242 -9.68 15.56 -7.64
C LYS A 242 -9.23 16.87 -7.00
N GLN A 243 -8.58 16.78 -5.84
CA GLN A 243 -8.03 17.93 -5.14
C GLN A 243 -6.55 17.76 -4.84
N GLY A 244 -5.77 18.83 -5.06
CA GLY A 244 -4.38 18.88 -4.66
C GLY A 244 -3.47 17.87 -5.34
N SER A 245 -2.50 17.37 -4.59
CA SER A 245 -1.45 16.46 -5.08
C SER A 245 -1.86 14.97 -5.05
N ARG A 246 -2.99 14.63 -4.41
CA ARG A 246 -3.51 13.26 -4.31
C ARG A 246 -4.81 13.15 -5.09
N SER A 247 -4.85 12.28 -6.09
CA SER A 247 -6.06 11.94 -6.83
C SER A 247 -6.75 10.75 -6.18
N GLY A 248 -8.08 10.75 -6.16
CA GLY A 248 -8.86 9.55 -5.86
C GLY A 248 -8.62 8.49 -6.91
N SER A 249 -8.75 7.23 -6.53
CA SER A 249 -8.62 6.08 -7.42
C SER A 249 -9.67 5.03 -7.08
N CYS A 250 -10.17 4.30 -8.08
CA CYS A 250 -11.22 3.31 -7.90
C CYS A 250 -10.81 1.96 -8.49
N ALA A 251 -11.02 0.89 -7.73
CA ALA A 251 -11.01 -0.48 -8.20
C ALA A 251 -12.45 -0.98 -8.35
N LEU A 252 -12.80 -1.41 -9.55
CA LEU A 252 -14.07 -2.08 -9.82
C LEU A 252 -13.94 -3.56 -9.54
N TYR A 253 -14.86 -4.10 -8.79
CA TYR A 253 -14.96 -5.52 -8.46
C TYR A 253 -16.14 -6.15 -9.21
N LEU A 254 -15.88 -7.26 -9.91
CA LEU A 254 -16.90 -8.03 -10.60
C LEU A 254 -16.70 -9.53 -10.36
N SER A 255 -17.78 -10.23 -10.05
CA SER A 255 -17.79 -11.68 -9.86
C SER A 255 -17.72 -12.44 -11.18
N LEU A 256 -17.05 -13.60 -11.19
CA LEU A 256 -16.89 -14.41 -12.42
C LEU A 256 -18.19 -15.00 -12.96
N TRP A 257 -19.27 -14.98 -12.20
CA TRP A 257 -20.60 -15.40 -12.64
C TRP A 257 -21.37 -14.31 -13.41
N HIS A 258 -20.90 -13.05 -13.41
CA HIS A 258 -21.57 -11.97 -14.11
C HIS A 258 -21.43 -12.12 -15.63
N ARG A 259 -22.53 -11.92 -16.38
CA ARG A 259 -22.54 -12.12 -17.84
C ARG A 259 -21.55 -11.23 -18.60
N ASP A 260 -21.25 -10.05 -18.11
CA ASP A 260 -20.30 -9.10 -18.73
C ASP A 260 -18.84 -9.35 -18.33
N ILE A 261 -18.50 -10.50 -17.71
CA ILE A 261 -17.15 -10.74 -17.19
C ILE A 261 -16.07 -10.64 -18.27
N MET A 262 -16.34 -11.09 -19.49
CA MET A 262 -15.35 -11.04 -20.57
C MET A 262 -15.12 -9.59 -21.03
N ASP A 263 -16.18 -8.79 -21.18
CA ASP A 263 -16.07 -7.34 -21.47
C ASP A 263 -15.31 -6.60 -20.37
N PHE A 264 -15.57 -6.95 -19.09
CA PHE A 264 -14.89 -6.38 -17.93
C PHE A 264 -13.38 -6.62 -17.95
N LEU A 265 -12.94 -7.84 -18.25
CA LEU A 265 -11.52 -8.19 -18.29
C LEU A 265 -10.73 -7.43 -19.37
N GLU A 266 -11.41 -6.91 -20.37
CA GLU A 266 -10.81 -6.12 -21.45
C GLU A 266 -10.68 -4.62 -21.15
N LEU A 267 -11.38 -4.08 -20.15
CA LEU A 267 -11.47 -2.63 -19.89
C LEU A 267 -10.10 -1.93 -19.75
N THR A 268 -9.09 -2.60 -19.23
CA THR A 268 -7.76 -2.00 -18.96
C THR A 268 -6.66 -2.51 -19.87
N LEU A 269 -6.97 -3.30 -20.89
CA LEU A 269 -5.96 -3.77 -21.85
C LEU A 269 -5.33 -2.61 -22.62
N PRO A 270 -4.02 -2.70 -22.95
CA PRO A 270 -3.29 -1.61 -23.61
C PRO A 270 -3.68 -1.37 -25.06
N ILE A 271 -4.32 -2.36 -25.71
CA ILE A 271 -4.74 -2.33 -27.12
C ILE A 271 -6.25 -2.55 -27.24
N GLY A 272 -6.83 -2.13 -28.36
CA GLY A 272 -8.24 -2.27 -28.70
C GLY A 272 -8.97 -0.93 -28.86
N ASP A 273 -10.30 -0.98 -29.01
CA ASP A 273 -11.13 0.21 -29.19
C ASP A 273 -11.14 1.07 -27.90
N GLU A 274 -10.69 2.31 -27.99
CA GLU A 274 -10.61 3.26 -26.88
C GLU A 274 -11.96 3.53 -26.21
N GLN A 275 -13.06 3.46 -26.95
CA GLN A 275 -14.41 3.63 -26.43
C GLN A 275 -14.84 2.50 -25.48
N LEU A 276 -14.13 1.37 -25.52
CA LEU A 276 -14.33 0.20 -24.67
C LEU A 276 -13.26 0.07 -23.58
N ARG A 277 -12.45 1.11 -23.35
CA ARG A 277 -11.33 1.08 -22.41
C ARG A 277 -11.47 2.14 -21.31
N THR A 278 -11.13 1.75 -20.09
CA THR A 278 -11.11 2.61 -18.89
C THR A 278 -9.80 2.43 -18.14
N ARG A 279 -8.70 2.91 -18.74
CA ARG A 279 -7.32 2.60 -18.29
C ARG A 279 -6.93 3.21 -16.95
N ASP A 280 -7.62 4.24 -16.47
CA ASP A 280 -7.34 4.88 -15.17
C ASP A 280 -8.00 4.13 -14.00
N LEU A 281 -8.88 3.16 -14.29
CA LEU A 281 -9.48 2.31 -13.26
C LEU A 281 -8.62 1.09 -12.97
N PHE A 282 -8.80 0.54 -11.79
CA PHE A 282 -8.27 -0.76 -11.42
C PHE A 282 -9.39 -1.79 -11.50
N LEU A 283 -9.05 -3.01 -11.86
CA LEU A 283 -10.01 -4.10 -11.96
C LEU A 283 -9.66 -5.19 -10.95
N ALA A 284 -10.68 -5.78 -10.38
CA ALA A 284 -10.59 -6.92 -9.48
C ALA A 284 -11.67 -7.95 -9.82
N VAL A 285 -11.29 -9.21 -9.83
CA VAL A 285 -12.24 -10.32 -9.98
C VAL A 285 -12.55 -10.96 -8.65
N VAL A 286 -13.83 -11.26 -8.42
CA VAL A 286 -14.31 -11.98 -7.24
C VAL A 286 -14.57 -13.43 -7.64
N ILE A 287 -13.86 -14.35 -6.99
CA ILE A 287 -13.86 -15.78 -7.32
C ILE A 287 -14.47 -16.58 -6.17
N ASN A 288 -15.49 -17.39 -6.48
CA ASN A 288 -16.06 -18.36 -5.57
C ASN A 288 -15.34 -19.71 -5.67
N ASP A 289 -15.34 -20.51 -4.62
CA ASP A 289 -14.73 -21.86 -4.60
C ASP A 289 -15.31 -22.75 -5.70
N LEU A 290 -16.63 -22.70 -5.95
CA LEU A 290 -17.30 -23.45 -7.01
C LEU A 290 -16.69 -23.21 -8.40
N PHE A 291 -16.27 -21.97 -8.72
CA PHE A 291 -15.58 -21.69 -9.99
C PHE A 291 -14.24 -22.43 -10.08
N MET A 292 -13.47 -22.41 -9.00
CA MET A 292 -12.16 -23.09 -8.96
C MET A 292 -12.30 -24.60 -9.06
N GLU A 293 -13.33 -25.16 -8.45
CA GLU A 293 -13.65 -26.61 -8.52
C GLU A 293 -14.05 -27.00 -9.96
N LYS A 294 -14.96 -26.25 -10.59
CA LYS A 294 -15.37 -26.49 -11.97
C LYS A 294 -14.22 -26.31 -12.97
N LEU A 295 -13.32 -25.34 -12.72
CA LEU A 295 -12.12 -25.14 -13.53
C LEU A 295 -11.18 -26.37 -13.44
N ILE A 296 -10.99 -26.94 -12.24
CA ILE A 296 -10.15 -28.13 -12.03
C ILE A 296 -10.77 -29.35 -12.69
N ASN A 297 -12.09 -29.52 -12.55
CA ASN A 297 -12.84 -30.68 -13.05
C ASN A 297 -13.16 -30.55 -14.55
N ASN A 298 -12.86 -29.40 -15.19
CA ASN A 298 -13.24 -29.10 -16.56
C ASN A 298 -14.76 -29.23 -16.83
N GLU A 299 -15.55 -28.72 -15.87
CA GLU A 299 -17.01 -28.64 -15.94
C GLU A 299 -17.47 -27.28 -16.44
N ASP A 300 -18.68 -27.19 -17.03
CA ASP A 300 -19.23 -25.92 -17.50
C ASP A 300 -19.49 -24.95 -16.33
N TRP A 301 -19.12 -23.69 -16.54
CA TRP A 301 -19.49 -22.55 -15.74
C TRP A 301 -20.63 -21.79 -16.40
N TYR A 302 -21.52 -21.22 -15.60
CA TYR A 302 -22.64 -20.41 -16.14
C TYR A 302 -22.49 -18.96 -15.68
N ILE A 303 -22.75 -18.05 -16.59
CA ILE A 303 -22.76 -16.61 -16.35
C ILE A 303 -24.20 -16.08 -16.46
N PHE A 304 -24.53 -15.14 -15.58
CA PHE A 304 -25.91 -14.66 -15.39
C PHE A 304 -26.00 -13.14 -15.51
N CYS A 305 -27.19 -12.66 -15.88
CA CYS A 305 -27.58 -11.28 -15.66
C CYS A 305 -28.18 -11.15 -14.25
N PRO A 306 -27.67 -10.25 -13.37
CA PRO A 306 -28.22 -10.08 -12.03
C PRO A 306 -29.72 -9.78 -12.00
N ASN A 307 -30.21 -9.00 -12.95
CA ASN A 307 -31.61 -8.66 -13.06
C ASN A 307 -32.51 -9.89 -13.34
N ASP A 308 -32.00 -10.89 -14.06
CA ASP A 308 -32.75 -12.13 -14.33
C ASP A 308 -32.82 -12.99 -13.05
N ILE A 309 -31.75 -13.02 -12.23
CA ILE A 309 -31.73 -13.65 -10.91
C ILE A 309 -32.75 -12.99 -9.98
N GLU A 310 -32.75 -11.66 -9.89
CA GLU A 310 -33.65 -10.90 -9.02
C GLU A 310 -35.11 -11.15 -9.41
N LYS A 311 -35.46 -11.08 -10.72
CA LYS A 311 -36.81 -11.34 -11.23
C LYS A 311 -37.31 -12.75 -10.99
N SER A 312 -36.41 -13.73 -10.87
CA SER A 312 -36.79 -15.13 -10.57
C SER A 312 -37.10 -15.36 -9.09
N GLY A 313 -36.87 -14.37 -8.23
CA GLY A 313 -37.08 -14.47 -6.78
C GLY A 313 -35.97 -15.24 -6.05
N LEU A 314 -34.85 -15.56 -6.73
CA LEU A 314 -33.66 -16.13 -6.12
C LEU A 314 -32.90 -15.08 -5.32
N LYS A 315 -32.15 -15.52 -4.32
CA LYS A 315 -31.26 -14.65 -3.58
C LYS A 315 -30.16 -14.13 -4.49
N PRO A 316 -29.80 -12.82 -4.44
CA PRO A 316 -28.72 -12.28 -5.25
C PRO A 316 -27.40 -13.02 -5.03
N LEU A 317 -26.76 -13.50 -6.08
CA LEU A 317 -25.54 -14.32 -5.98
C LEU A 317 -24.37 -13.58 -5.31
N HIS A 318 -24.34 -12.24 -5.40
CA HIS A 318 -23.31 -11.45 -4.70
C HIS A 318 -23.52 -11.41 -3.18
N GLU A 319 -24.72 -11.69 -2.66
CA GLU A 319 -25.05 -11.77 -1.24
C GLU A 319 -24.83 -13.16 -0.63
N THR A 320 -24.44 -14.17 -1.43
CA THR A 320 -24.26 -15.55 -1.00
C THR A 320 -22.80 -16.01 -1.12
N TRP A 321 -22.40 -17.02 -0.35
CA TRP A 321 -21.10 -17.68 -0.40
C TRP A 321 -21.21 -19.13 0.07
N GLY A 322 -20.18 -19.98 -0.15
CA GLY A 322 -20.17 -21.37 0.26
C GLY A 322 -21.37 -22.15 -0.28
N ASP A 323 -21.94 -23.02 0.55
CA ASP A 323 -23.07 -23.90 0.15
C ASP A 323 -24.31 -23.12 -0.27
N GLU A 324 -24.56 -21.97 0.32
CA GLU A 324 -25.68 -21.10 -0.09
C GLU A 324 -25.48 -20.59 -1.51
N PHE A 325 -24.27 -20.15 -1.86
CA PHE A 325 -23.95 -19.74 -3.22
C PHE A 325 -24.16 -20.89 -4.21
N VAL A 326 -23.65 -22.10 -3.88
CA VAL A 326 -23.81 -23.31 -4.72
C VAL A 326 -25.29 -23.61 -4.95
N SER A 327 -26.11 -23.53 -3.90
CA SER A 327 -27.56 -23.77 -3.99
C SER A 327 -28.25 -22.78 -4.93
N GLU A 328 -28.06 -21.48 -4.73
CA GLU A 328 -28.71 -20.44 -5.53
C GLU A 328 -28.19 -20.43 -6.99
N TYR A 329 -26.90 -20.68 -7.18
CA TYR A 329 -26.30 -20.81 -8.50
C TYR A 329 -26.90 -21.98 -9.28
N ASN A 330 -27.03 -23.17 -8.67
CA ASN A 330 -27.61 -24.34 -9.33
C ASN A 330 -29.10 -24.15 -9.64
N LYS A 331 -29.87 -23.55 -8.75
CA LYS A 331 -31.28 -23.19 -9.04
C LYS A 331 -31.38 -22.25 -10.26
N ALA A 332 -30.47 -21.26 -10.36
CA ALA A 332 -30.45 -20.35 -11.51
C ALA A 332 -30.10 -21.09 -12.82
N VAL A 333 -29.22 -22.09 -12.76
CA VAL A 333 -28.93 -22.97 -13.91
C VAL A 333 -30.16 -23.80 -14.31
N GLU A 334 -30.82 -24.44 -13.33
CA GLU A 334 -32.05 -25.26 -13.56
C GLU A 334 -33.18 -24.45 -14.14
N LEU A 335 -33.33 -23.17 -13.75
CA LEU A 335 -34.30 -22.24 -14.32
C LEU A 335 -33.93 -21.72 -15.72
N GLY A 336 -32.76 -22.10 -16.25
CA GLY A 336 -32.31 -21.68 -17.59
C GLY A 336 -31.89 -20.22 -17.68
N LEU A 337 -31.54 -19.55 -16.54
CA LEU A 337 -31.16 -18.14 -16.50
C LEU A 337 -29.74 -17.91 -16.97
N GLY A 338 -28.89 -18.93 -16.93
CA GLY A 338 -27.47 -18.87 -17.21
C GLY A 338 -27.11 -19.16 -18.66
N THR A 339 -25.99 -18.56 -19.10
CA THR A 339 -25.32 -18.91 -20.35
C THR A 339 -24.07 -19.73 -20.04
N PRO A 340 -23.92 -20.96 -20.60
CA PRO A 340 -22.76 -21.78 -20.33
C PRO A 340 -21.50 -21.21 -20.98
N ILE A 341 -20.37 -21.31 -20.28
CA ILE A 341 -19.04 -20.93 -20.77
C ILE A 341 -18.01 -21.89 -20.16
N ASN A 342 -16.98 -22.26 -20.93
CA ASN A 342 -15.88 -23.01 -20.36
C ASN A 342 -15.11 -22.13 -19.37
N PRO A 343 -14.96 -22.53 -18.09
CA PRO A 343 -14.28 -21.72 -17.07
C PRO A 343 -12.83 -21.42 -17.45
N LYS A 344 -12.20 -22.30 -18.23
CA LYS A 344 -10.84 -22.06 -18.74
C LYS A 344 -10.76 -20.81 -19.64
N THR A 345 -11.81 -20.49 -20.38
CA THR A 345 -11.86 -19.26 -21.21
C THR A 345 -11.75 -18.01 -20.34
N ILE A 346 -12.46 -17.96 -19.21
CA ILE A 346 -12.39 -16.84 -18.26
C ILE A 346 -11.01 -16.83 -17.59
N TRP A 347 -10.51 -18.00 -17.17
CA TRP A 347 -9.22 -18.12 -16.52
C TRP A 347 -8.05 -17.69 -17.41
N ASP A 348 -8.08 -18.08 -18.68
CA ASP A 348 -7.09 -17.67 -19.68
C ASP A 348 -7.14 -16.15 -19.93
N ALA A 349 -8.33 -15.55 -19.95
CA ALA A 349 -8.52 -14.11 -20.07
C ALA A 349 -7.98 -13.34 -18.86
N ILE A 350 -8.19 -13.84 -17.63
CA ILE A 350 -7.60 -13.26 -16.40
C ILE A 350 -6.09 -13.25 -16.50
N ILE A 351 -5.47 -14.39 -16.81
CA ILE A 351 -4.01 -14.50 -16.89
C ILE A 351 -3.45 -13.62 -18.00
N LYS A 352 -4.10 -13.58 -19.17
CA LYS A 352 -3.73 -12.68 -20.28
C LYS A 352 -3.73 -11.22 -19.81
N ALA A 353 -4.81 -10.78 -19.16
CA ALA A 353 -4.93 -9.42 -18.67
C ALA A 353 -3.86 -9.10 -17.62
N GLN A 354 -3.54 -10.04 -16.71
CA GLN A 354 -2.46 -9.88 -15.74
C GLN A 354 -1.07 -9.75 -16.38
N VAL A 355 -0.79 -10.50 -17.44
CA VAL A 355 0.49 -10.39 -18.18
C VAL A 355 0.59 -9.05 -18.90
N GLU A 356 -0.49 -8.56 -19.50
CA GLU A 356 -0.50 -7.35 -20.33
C GLU A 356 -0.60 -6.05 -19.51
N SER A 357 -1.33 -6.07 -18.37
CA SER A 357 -1.62 -4.87 -17.58
C SER A 357 -1.26 -4.96 -16.09
N GLY A 358 -0.80 -6.13 -15.61
CA GLY A 358 -0.59 -6.39 -14.18
C GLY A 358 -1.88 -6.63 -13.39
N ARG A 359 -3.05 -6.54 -14.03
CA ARG A 359 -4.41 -6.63 -13.46
C ARG A 359 -5.25 -7.65 -14.25
N PRO A 360 -6.38 -8.19 -13.74
CA PRO A 360 -7.09 -7.78 -12.52
C PRO A 360 -6.45 -8.31 -11.25
N TYR A 361 -6.79 -7.67 -10.10
CA TYR A 361 -6.59 -8.24 -8.78
C TYR A 361 -7.47 -9.47 -8.61
N VAL A 362 -7.07 -10.38 -7.71
CA VAL A 362 -7.81 -11.63 -7.48
C VAL A 362 -8.26 -11.70 -6.03
N PHE A 363 -9.56 -11.78 -5.80
CA PHE A 363 -10.18 -11.88 -4.49
C PHE A 363 -10.97 -13.19 -4.37
N PHE A 364 -10.62 -14.04 -3.40
CA PHE A 364 -11.29 -15.31 -3.13
C PHE A 364 -12.36 -15.10 -2.05
N LYS A 365 -13.61 -15.01 -2.51
CA LYS A 365 -14.76 -14.66 -1.67
C LYS A 365 -15.01 -15.65 -0.55
N ASP A 366 -14.95 -16.93 -0.86
CA ASP A 366 -15.24 -17.98 0.13
C ASP A 366 -14.15 -18.02 1.20
N ASN A 367 -12.87 -17.90 0.82
CA ASN A 367 -11.77 -17.80 1.78
C ASN A 367 -11.91 -16.58 2.72
N ALA A 368 -12.44 -15.44 2.20
CA ALA A 368 -12.68 -14.27 3.03
C ALA A 368 -13.83 -14.50 4.04
N ASN A 369 -14.87 -15.25 3.64
CA ASN A 369 -16.04 -15.47 4.48
C ASN A 369 -15.91 -16.64 5.48
N LYS A 370 -15.02 -17.61 5.23
CA LYS A 370 -14.77 -18.72 6.17
C LYS A 370 -14.44 -18.27 7.59
N ARG A 371 -13.78 -17.11 7.74
CA ARG A 371 -13.43 -16.48 9.04
C ARG A 371 -13.86 -15.01 9.12
N ASN A 372 -15.04 -14.71 8.64
CA ASN A 372 -15.59 -13.35 8.66
C ASN A 372 -15.93 -12.92 10.10
N MET A 373 -15.16 -11.99 10.67
CA MET A 373 -15.38 -11.45 12.01
C MET A 373 -16.56 -10.45 12.04
N GLN A 374 -17.13 -10.12 10.89
CA GLN A 374 -18.32 -9.27 10.74
C GLN A 374 -19.54 -10.06 10.20
N ARG A 375 -19.54 -11.39 10.35
CA ARG A 375 -20.61 -12.26 9.78
C ARG A 375 -22.01 -11.98 10.31
N ASN A 376 -22.12 -11.35 11.46
CA ASN A 376 -23.41 -10.92 12.03
C ASN A 376 -24.06 -9.76 11.25
N ILE A 377 -23.31 -9.01 10.46
CA ILE A 377 -23.84 -7.87 9.68
C ILE A 377 -23.89 -8.12 8.19
N GLY A 378 -23.24 -9.17 7.70
CA GLY A 378 -23.31 -9.55 6.27
C GLY A 378 -22.14 -10.35 5.75
N VAL A 379 -22.13 -10.47 4.44
CA VAL A 379 -21.14 -11.19 3.64
C VAL A 379 -20.05 -10.24 3.14
N ILE A 380 -18.79 -10.65 3.22
CA ILE A 380 -17.67 -9.95 2.58
C ILE A 380 -17.75 -10.25 1.07
N LYS A 381 -17.96 -9.23 0.26
CA LYS A 381 -18.23 -9.35 -1.19
C LYS A 381 -17.05 -8.94 -2.05
N GLN A 382 -16.25 -7.98 -1.58
CA GLN A 382 -15.10 -7.41 -2.27
C GLN A 382 -14.09 -6.88 -1.26
N SER A 383 -13.07 -6.22 -1.77
CA SER A 383 -12.07 -5.51 -0.98
C SER A 383 -11.98 -4.02 -1.40
N ASN A 384 -11.03 -3.29 -0.83
CA ASN A 384 -10.74 -1.90 -1.16
C ASN A 384 -9.89 -1.76 -2.44
N LEU A 385 -9.37 -0.55 -2.70
CA LEU A 385 -8.50 -0.26 -3.84
C LEU A 385 -7.24 -1.12 -3.88
N CYS A 386 -6.63 -1.44 -2.73
CA CYS A 386 -5.37 -2.19 -2.62
C CYS A 386 -5.53 -3.63 -2.12
N ILE A 387 -6.76 -4.12 -2.03
CA ILE A 387 -7.15 -5.51 -1.75
C ILE A 387 -6.79 -6.04 -0.34
N GLU A 388 -6.37 -5.19 0.59
CA GLU A 388 -6.04 -5.60 1.96
C GLU A 388 -7.21 -5.52 2.95
N ILE A 389 -8.30 -4.81 2.62
CA ILE A 389 -9.43 -4.58 3.52
C ILE A 389 -10.59 -5.50 3.16
N THR A 390 -11.08 -6.26 4.14
CA THR A 390 -12.19 -7.22 3.96
C THR A 390 -13.36 -6.91 4.89
N ASN A 391 -13.81 -5.65 4.86
CA ASN A 391 -15.00 -5.22 5.60
C ASN A 391 -16.28 -5.59 4.84
N VAL A 392 -17.35 -5.86 5.57
CA VAL A 392 -18.68 -5.99 4.99
C VAL A 392 -19.16 -4.64 4.46
N SER A 393 -19.54 -4.58 3.19
CA SER A 393 -20.20 -3.42 2.58
C SER A 393 -21.60 -3.82 2.09
N LYS A 394 -22.53 -2.88 2.14
CA LYS A 394 -23.90 -3.08 1.67
C LYS A 394 -24.47 -1.75 1.14
N PRO A 395 -25.59 -1.76 0.40
CA PRO A 395 -26.22 -0.55 -0.04
C PRO A 395 -26.49 0.44 1.11
N GLY A 396 -26.11 1.72 0.92
CA GLY A 396 -26.23 2.73 1.96
C GLY A 396 -25.20 2.64 3.11
N TYR A 397 -24.13 1.84 2.93
CA TYR A 397 -23.14 1.55 3.97
C TYR A 397 -21.75 1.42 3.35
N THR A 398 -21.02 2.53 3.28
CA THR A 398 -19.64 2.57 2.77
C THR A 398 -18.66 2.24 3.87
N SER A 399 -18.17 1.01 3.90
CA SER A 399 -17.19 0.60 4.89
C SER A 399 -15.88 1.32 4.73
N GLN A 400 -15.28 1.67 5.85
CA GLN A 400 -13.99 2.35 5.90
C GLN A 400 -13.02 1.62 6.83
N CYS A 401 -11.72 1.79 6.58
CA CYS A 401 -10.70 1.25 7.46
C CYS A 401 -9.63 2.28 7.78
N THR A 402 -9.25 2.33 9.06
CA THR A 402 -8.25 3.27 9.59
C THR A 402 -6.89 2.61 9.58
N LEU A 403 -5.93 3.20 8.85
CA LEU A 403 -4.67 2.56 8.48
C LEU A 403 -3.48 3.08 9.27
N GLY A 404 -2.64 2.16 9.74
CA GLY A 404 -1.33 2.43 10.31
C GLY A 404 -0.40 1.23 10.17
N SER A 405 0.90 1.42 10.31
CA SER A 405 1.89 0.33 10.19
C SER A 405 2.94 0.37 11.29
N ILE A 406 3.38 -0.81 11.71
CA ILE A 406 4.52 -0.98 12.62
C ILE A 406 5.78 -1.09 11.78
N ASN A 407 6.78 -0.27 12.10
CA ASN A 407 8.07 -0.32 11.44
C ASN A 407 8.95 -1.40 12.07
N LEU A 408 8.94 -2.58 11.51
CA LEU A 408 9.68 -3.73 12.05
C LEU A 408 11.19 -3.49 12.14
N ALA A 409 11.74 -2.62 11.28
CA ALA A 409 13.17 -2.29 11.30
C ALA A 409 13.65 -1.64 12.61
N GLU A 410 12.76 -1.04 13.40
CA GLU A 410 13.10 -0.36 14.68
C GLU A 410 12.71 -1.20 15.91
N HIS A 411 12.56 -2.52 15.71
CA HIS A 411 12.24 -3.47 16.78
C HIS A 411 13.23 -4.64 16.80
N ASP A 412 13.64 -5.02 18.00
CA ASP A 412 14.55 -6.15 18.21
C ASP A 412 13.83 -7.38 18.79
N THR A 413 12.72 -7.18 19.49
CA THR A 413 11.98 -8.22 20.20
C THR A 413 10.47 -8.15 19.93
N LEU A 414 9.77 -9.26 20.16
CA LEU A 414 8.30 -9.32 20.02
C LEU A 414 7.59 -8.40 21.02
N GLU A 415 8.14 -8.22 22.23
CA GLU A 415 7.56 -7.35 23.25
C GLU A 415 7.52 -5.89 22.81
N THR A 416 8.56 -5.41 22.11
CA THR A 416 8.58 -4.05 21.59
C THR A 416 7.60 -3.89 20.44
N ILE A 417 7.43 -4.89 19.58
CA ILE A 417 6.39 -4.92 18.53
C ILE A 417 4.99 -4.88 19.14
N GLN A 418 4.75 -5.69 20.20
CA GLN A 418 3.48 -5.68 20.92
C GLN A 418 3.18 -4.32 21.56
N LYS A 419 4.19 -3.68 22.18
CA LYS A 419 4.04 -2.32 22.75
C LYS A 419 3.57 -1.33 21.68
N SER A 420 4.29 -1.25 20.56
CA SER A 420 3.97 -0.32 19.48
C SER A 420 2.61 -0.64 18.84
N THR A 421 2.23 -1.91 18.73
CA THR A 421 0.91 -2.32 18.24
C THR A 421 -0.20 -1.82 19.16
N ARG A 422 -0.05 -1.93 20.47
CA ARG A 422 -1.01 -1.40 21.45
C ARG A 422 -1.16 0.12 21.34
N VAL A 423 -0.05 0.83 21.22
CA VAL A 423 -0.07 2.30 21.03
C VAL A 423 -0.78 2.66 19.72
N MET A 424 -0.55 1.90 18.65
CA MET A 424 -1.22 2.10 17.37
C MET A 424 -2.74 1.91 17.49
N VAL A 425 -3.22 0.89 18.21
CA VAL A 425 -4.67 0.69 18.45
C VAL A 425 -5.30 1.92 19.08
N ARG A 426 -4.67 2.49 20.13
CA ARG A 426 -5.16 3.73 20.77
C ARG A 426 -5.20 4.90 19.78
N ALA A 427 -4.10 5.11 19.07
CA ALA A 427 -3.99 6.23 18.12
C ALA A 427 -5.03 6.14 17.00
N LEU A 428 -5.23 4.95 16.41
CA LEU A 428 -6.21 4.76 15.32
C LEU A 428 -7.67 4.85 15.81
N ASN A 429 -7.98 4.45 17.05
CA ASN A 429 -9.30 4.71 17.64
C ASN A 429 -9.55 6.21 17.79
N SER A 430 -8.55 6.98 18.21
CA SER A 430 -8.65 8.44 18.26
C SER A 430 -8.82 9.06 16.87
N VAL A 431 -8.22 8.46 15.83
CA VAL A 431 -8.47 8.87 14.43
C VAL A 431 -9.95 8.72 14.09
N ILE A 432 -10.58 7.57 14.41
CA ILE A 432 -12.01 7.32 14.16
C ILE A 432 -12.87 8.37 14.88
N ASP A 433 -12.62 8.58 16.18
CA ASP A 433 -13.41 9.49 17.02
C ASP A 433 -13.28 10.97 16.60
N LYS A 434 -12.18 11.36 15.97
CA LYS A 434 -11.87 12.73 15.54
C LYS A 434 -11.90 12.92 14.02
N ASN A 435 -12.34 11.90 13.27
CA ASN A 435 -12.39 11.96 11.81
C ASN A 435 -13.47 12.92 11.33
N LYS A 436 -13.23 13.53 10.18
CA LYS A 436 -14.23 14.24 9.40
C LYS A 436 -14.66 13.33 8.25
N TRP A 437 -15.90 12.88 8.29
CA TRP A 437 -16.42 11.94 7.31
C TRP A 437 -16.76 12.61 5.98
N SER A 438 -16.56 11.91 4.87
CA SER A 438 -16.86 12.43 3.53
C SER A 438 -18.36 12.50 3.25
N ASP A 439 -19.11 11.59 3.85
CA ASP A 439 -20.56 11.44 3.67
C ASP A 439 -21.18 10.58 4.79
N ASP A 440 -22.50 10.54 4.84
CA ASP A 440 -23.30 9.85 5.84
C ASP A 440 -23.16 8.31 5.81
N TRP A 441 -22.96 7.70 4.63
CA TRP A 441 -22.76 6.25 4.52
C TRP A 441 -21.41 5.84 5.11
N SER A 442 -20.40 6.67 4.89
CA SER A 442 -19.05 6.49 5.45
C SER A 442 -19.03 6.67 6.96
N GLU A 443 -19.75 7.70 7.48
CA GLU A 443 -19.87 7.95 8.91
C GLU A 443 -20.58 6.80 9.63
N LEU A 444 -21.73 6.37 9.08
CA LEU A 444 -22.50 5.26 9.63
C LEU A 444 -21.63 4.00 9.76
N ALA A 445 -21.00 3.59 8.67
CA ALA A 445 -20.20 2.36 8.65
C ALA A 445 -18.93 2.45 9.50
N GLY A 446 -18.25 3.59 9.44
CA GLY A 446 -17.00 3.82 10.18
C GLY A 446 -17.18 3.83 11.68
N LEU A 447 -18.24 4.47 12.17
CA LEU A 447 -18.58 4.49 13.60
C LEU A 447 -19.16 3.16 14.08
N ASP A 448 -19.96 2.48 13.24
CA ASP A 448 -20.55 1.19 13.58
C ASP A 448 -19.50 0.08 13.73
N GLN A 449 -18.56 -0.03 12.80
CA GLN A 449 -17.57 -1.11 12.77
C GLN A 449 -16.28 -0.78 13.51
N ARG A 450 -15.89 0.47 13.53
CA ARG A 450 -14.61 0.95 14.10
C ARG A 450 -13.41 0.11 13.62
N SER A 451 -13.39 -0.26 12.33
CA SER A 451 -12.38 -1.14 11.77
C SER A 451 -11.00 -0.49 11.70
N LEU A 452 -10.00 -1.21 12.18
CA LEU A 452 -8.58 -0.85 12.05
C LEU A 452 -7.92 -1.78 11.02
N ALA A 453 -6.88 -1.28 10.35
CA ALA A 453 -5.94 -2.13 9.61
C ALA A 453 -4.53 -1.73 10.02
N ILE A 454 -3.98 -2.47 10.95
CA ILE A 454 -2.59 -2.34 11.37
C ILE A 454 -1.76 -3.28 10.52
N GLY A 455 -0.89 -2.70 9.68
CA GLY A 455 0.06 -3.44 8.87
C GLY A 455 1.49 -3.30 9.39
N VAL A 456 2.44 -3.58 8.51
CA VAL A 456 3.87 -3.48 8.79
C VAL A 456 4.60 -2.70 7.69
N ALA A 457 5.76 -2.15 8.03
CA ALA A 457 6.76 -1.65 7.08
C ALA A 457 8.11 -2.23 7.47
N GLY A 458 9.04 -2.38 6.53
CA GLY A 458 10.40 -2.76 6.81
C GLY A 458 10.61 -4.21 7.24
N LEU A 459 9.79 -5.17 6.78
CA LEU A 459 10.07 -6.60 7.04
C LEU A 459 11.40 -7.03 6.41
N ALA A 460 11.70 -6.54 5.18
CA ALA A 460 12.98 -6.78 4.53
C ALA A 460 14.15 -6.19 5.32
N ASP A 461 13.98 -4.99 5.87
CA ASP A 461 14.96 -4.33 6.74
C ASP A 461 15.18 -5.12 8.03
N PHE A 462 14.11 -5.60 8.66
CA PHE A 462 14.16 -6.46 9.84
C PHE A 462 14.96 -7.73 9.59
N PHE A 463 14.67 -8.43 8.50
CA PHE A 463 15.40 -9.65 8.13
C PHE A 463 16.87 -9.35 7.82
N ALA A 464 17.15 -8.26 7.10
CA ALA A 464 18.53 -7.86 6.82
C ALA A 464 19.32 -7.55 8.11
N LYS A 465 18.74 -6.79 9.05
CA LYS A 465 19.35 -6.51 10.37
C LYS A 465 19.60 -7.78 11.18
N LYS A 466 18.67 -8.73 11.14
CA LYS A 466 18.79 -10.05 11.82
C LYS A 466 19.66 -11.05 11.06
N LYS A 467 20.17 -10.68 9.86
CA LYS A 467 20.95 -11.55 8.96
C LYS A 467 20.17 -12.79 8.46
N ILE A 468 18.86 -12.66 8.28
CA ILE A 468 17.94 -13.71 7.86
C ILE A 468 17.67 -13.61 6.35
N ALA A 469 17.76 -14.72 5.63
CA ALA A 469 17.32 -14.82 4.24
C ALA A 469 15.81 -15.08 4.16
N PHE A 470 15.12 -14.44 3.19
CA PHE A 470 13.66 -14.60 3.02
C PHE A 470 13.20 -16.04 2.82
N GLU A 471 14.02 -16.88 2.18
CA GLU A 471 13.69 -18.29 1.89
C GLU A 471 14.04 -19.25 3.03
N SER A 472 14.50 -18.74 4.19
CA SER A 472 14.89 -19.56 5.34
C SER A 472 13.70 -19.97 6.22
N GLU A 473 13.86 -21.08 6.96
CA GLU A 473 12.89 -21.48 7.97
C GLU A 473 12.82 -20.47 9.14
N GLU A 474 13.91 -19.78 9.41
CA GLU A 474 13.94 -18.71 10.41
C GLU A 474 13.05 -17.53 9.99
N ALA A 475 13.03 -17.17 8.70
CA ALA A 475 12.11 -16.16 8.16
C ALA A 475 10.65 -16.57 8.35
N LYS A 476 10.31 -17.83 8.09
CA LYS A 476 8.96 -18.38 8.32
C LYS A 476 8.57 -18.30 9.80
N LYS A 477 9.49 -18.64 10.70
CA LYS A 477 9.27 -18.56 12.14
C LYS A 477 9.03 -17.12 12.60
N TRP A 478 9.91 -16.18 12.27
CA TRP A 478 9.72 -14.78 12.61
C TRP A 478 8.44 -14.20 12.01
N ASN A 479 8.14 -14.53 10.75
CA ASN A 479 6.90 -14.12 10.12
C ASN A 479 5.65 -14.64 10.86
N ASN A 480 5.66 -15.88 11.37
CA ASN A 480 4.59 -16.38 12.23
C ASN A 480 4.48 -15.60 13.54
N ASP A 481 5.60 -15.51 14.26
CA ASP A 481 5.65 -14.98 15.62
C ASP A 481 5.30 -13.48 15.67
N ILE A 482 5.75 -12.69 14.68
CA ILE A 482 5.44 -11.26 14.57
C ILE A 482 3.94 -11.03 14.44
N PHE A 483 3.29 -11.68 13.46
CA PHE A 483 1.88 -11.41 13.19
C PHE A 483 0.96 -11.99 14.27
N GLU A 484 1.34 -13.12 14.88
CA GLU A 484 0.66 -13.64 16.07
C GLU A 484 0.73 -12.66 17.24
N ALA A 485 1.93 -12.14 17.52
CA ALA A 485 2.15 -11.17 18.59
C ALA A 485 1.38 -9.87 18.36
N MET A 486 1.36 -9.37 17.12
CA MET A 486 0.60 -8.17 16.74
C MET A 486 -0.90 -8.36 16.94
N TYR A 487 -1.48 -9.46 16.44
CA TYR A 487 -2.92 -9.70 16.58
C TYR A 487 -3.33 -9.80 18.05
N LYS A 488 -2.61 -10.61 18.84
CA LYS A 488 -2.86 -10.77 20.27
C LYS A 488 -2.77 -9.45 21.03
N ALA A 489 -1.76 -8.63 20.74
CA ALA A 489 -1.59 -7.31 21.33
C ALA A 489 -2.74 -6.35 20.95
N ALA A 490 -3.17 -6.38 19.68
CA ALA A 490 -4.24 -5.53 19.19
C ALA A 490 -5.59 -5.88 19.81
N VAL A 491 -5.94 -7.17 19.91
CA VAL A 491 -7.16 -7.64 20.61
C VAL A 491 -7.12 -7.22 22.07
N THR A 492 -6.01 -7.48 22.77
CA THR A 492 -5.86 -7.15 24.19
C THR A 492 -6.04 -5.65 24.43
N GLU A 493 -5.44 -4.79 23.63
CA GLU A 493 -5.54 -3.34 23.80
C GLU A 493 -6.94 -2.82 23.49
N SER A 494 -7.57 -3.33 22.42
CA SER A 494 -8.94 -2.96 22.07
C SER A 494 -9.94 -3.38 23.16
N MET A 495 -9.71 -4.50 23.86
CA MET A 495 -10.47 -4.89 25.05
C MET A 495 -10.25 -3.94 26.23
N ILE A 496 -9.00 -3.56 26.51
CA ILE A 496 -8.67 -2.61 27.58
C ILE A 496 -9.40 -1.29 27.32
N MET A 497 -9.36 -0.78 26.10
CA MET A 497 -10.05 0.44 25.71
C MET A 497 -11.57 0.31 25.81
N ALA A 498 -12.14 -0.82 25.44
CA ALA A 498 -13.58 -1.08 25.59
C ALA A 498 -14.00 -1.00 27.06
N LYS A 499 -13.19 -1.57 27.96
CA LYS A 499 -13.41 -1.48 29.42
C LYS A 499 -13.24 -0.06 29.95
N GLU A 500 -12.19 0.66 29.54
CA GLU A 500 -11.93 2.05 29.93
C GLU A 500 -13.06 2.98 29.51
N GLN A 501 -13.62 2.76 28.31
CA GLN A 501 -14.71 3.58 27.76
C GLN A 501 -16.12 3.05 28.08
N ASN A 502 -16.22 1.92 28.77
CA ASN A 502 -17.47 1.22 29.06
C ASN A 502 -18.38 1.07 27.84
N ARG A 503 -17.81 0.68 26.70
CA ARG A 503 -18.51 0.43 25.41
C ARG A 503 -17.79 -0.57 24.55
N THR A 504 -18.53 -1.22 23.68
CA THR A 504 -18.03 -1.99 22.53
C THR A 504 -18.26 -1.22 21.23
N TYR A 505 -17.83 -1.75 20.06
CA TYR A 505 -18.31 -1.22 18.80
C TYR A 505 -19.82 -1.49 18.63
N PRO A 506 -20.61 -0.61 17.97
CA PRO A 506 -22.07 -0.71 17.96
C PRO A 506 -22.63 -2.05 17.48
N SER A 507 -22.13 -2.63 16.40
CA SER A 507 -22.56 -3.95 15.89
C SER A 507 -21.86 -5.13 16.57
N TRP A 508 -21.39 -5.00 17.81
CA TRP A 508 -20.72 -6.07 18.54
C TRP A 508 -21.66 -7.24 18.89
N GLU A 509 -22.93 -6.96 19.18
CA GLU A 509 -23.90 -7.99 19.53
C GLU A 509 -24.08 -8.99 18.38
N GLY A 510 -24.05 -10.28 18.70
CA GLY A 510 -24.11 -11.37 17.71
C GLY A 510 -22.84 -11.57 16.89
N SER A 511 -21.81 -10.78 17.11
CA SER A 511 -20.51 -10.95 16.43
C SER A 511 -19.73 -12.17 16.95
N PRO A 512 -18.69 -12.63 16.24
CA PRO A 512 -17.79 -13.65 16.75
C PRO A 512 -17.22 -13.29 18.14
N TYR A 513 -16.83 -12.04 18.38
CA TYR A 513 -16.32 -11.60 19.66
C TYR A 513 -17.38 -11.70 20.77
N ALA A 514 -18.63 -11.41 20.48
CA ALA A 514 -19.73 -11.57 21.45
C ALA A 514 -19.96 -13.05 21.80
N ASN A 515 -19.58 -13.97 20.91
CA ASN A 515 -19.64 -15.43 21.13
C ASN A 515 -18.34 -16.01 21.71
N GLY A 516 -17.38 -15.17 22.12
CA GLY A 516 -16.09 -15.61 22.68
C GLY A 516 -15.08 -16.09 21.66
N GLU A 517 -15.32 -15.83 20.37
CA GLU A 517 -14.44 -16.23 19.28
C GLU A 517 -13.48 -15.11 18.88
N THR A 518 -12.24 -15.48 18.52
CA THR A 518 -11.28 -14.57 17.87
C THR A 518 -10.92 -15.07 16.47
N TYR A 519 -10.21 -14.24 15.71
CA TYR A 519 -9.74 -14.67 14.39
C TYR A 519 -8.71 -15.83 14.46
N ILE A 520 -7.94 -15.91 15.55
CA ILE A 520 -7.04 -17.05 15.79
C ILE A 520 -7.86 -18.21 16.38
N GLU A 521 -7.96 -19.29 15.62
CA GLU A 521 -8.68 -20.49 16.04
C GLU A 521 -8.07 -21.09 17.32
N GLY A 522 -8.91 -21.38 18.30
CA GLY A 522 -8.51 -21.98 19.58
C GLY A 522 -7.80 -21.03 20.54
N TRP A 523 -7.67 -19.73 20.20
CA TRP A 523 -7.14 -18.73 21.10
C TRP A 523 -8.21 -17.71 21.50
N SER A 524 -8.28 -17.42 22.79
CA SER A 524 -9.10 -16.34 23.36
C SER A 524 -8.30 -15.65 24.46
N PRO A 525 -8.44 -14.32 24.63
CA PRO A 525 -7.86 -13.60 25.76
C PRO A 525 -8.60 -13.85 27.09
N LEU A 526 -9.80 -14.46 27.03
CA LEU A 526 -10.66 -14.80 28.16
C LEU A 526 -10.90 -16.32 28.20
N ALA A 527 -11.72 -16.77 29.14
CA ALA A 527 -12.10 -18.19 29.18
C ALA A 527 -12.85 -18.60 27.90
N PRO A 528 -12.75 -19.85 27.46
CA PRO A 528 -13.42 -20.33 26.26
C PRO A 528 -14.94 -20.06 26.31
N GLY A 529 -15.46 -19.39 25.26
CA GLY A 529 -16.87 -19.02 25.14
C GLY A 529 -17.30 -17.79 25.96
N GLU A 530 -16.40 -17.17 26.70
CA GLU A 530 -16.67 -15.92 27.40
C GLU A 530 -16.72 -14.75 26.39
N PRO A 531 -17.79 -13.93 26.36
CA PRO A 531 -17.89 -12.78 25.46
C PRO A 531 -16.70 -11.84 25.61
N ILE A 532 -16.11 -11.44 24.49
CA ILE A 532 -14.93 -10.58 24.41
C ILE A 532 -15.40 -9.14 24.14
N PRO A 533 -15.47 -8.26 25.17
CA PRO A 533 -15.84 -6.87 24.96
C PRO A 533 -14.69 -6.12 24.29
N ILE A 534 -14.87 -5.75 23.03
CA ILE A 534 -13.84 -5.15 22.19
C ILE A 534 -14.37 -3.90 21.50
N LEU A 535 -13.50 -2.93 21.24
CA LEU A 535 -13.86 -1.64 20.66
C LEU A 535 -13.83 -1.63 19.11
N ASN A 536 -13.23 -2.64 18.51
CA ASN A 536 -12.99 -2.71 17.06
C ASN A 536 -13.44 -4.06 16.51
N SER A 537 -14.12 -4.06 15.36
CA SER A 537 -14.57 -5.29 14.70
C SER A 537 -13.44 -6.03 13.97
N LEU A 538 -12.46 -5.29 13.45
CA LEU A 538 -11.28 -5.79 12.73
C LEU A 538 -10.03 -5.00 13.15
N LEU A 539 -8.86 -5.63 13.07
CA LEU A 539 -7.63 -5.09 13.66
C LEU A 539 -6.42 -5.07 12.71
N LEU A 540 -6.13 -6.15 11.98
CA LEU A 540 -4.96 -6.24 11.13
C LEU A 540 -5.32 -6.31 9.65
N GLY A 541 -4.66 -5.46 8.85
CA GLY A 541 -4.73 -5.48 7.39
C GLY A 541 -3.41 -4.96 6.81
N LEU A 542 -2.84 -5.68 5.85
CA LEU A 542 -1.49 -5.41 5.40
C LEU A 542 -1.49 -4.60 4.10
N MET A 543 -1.47 -3.26 4.26
CA MET A 543 -1.49 -2.30 3.16
C MET A 543 -0.11 -2.10 2.52
N PRO A 544 -0.05 -1.57 1.27
CA PRO A 544 1.18 -1.04 0.70
C PRO A 544 1.59 0.23 1.44
N THR A 545 2.85 0.37 1.81
CA THR A 545 3.34 1.51 2.60
C THR A 545 4.08 2.57 1.77
N ALA A 546 4.28 2.35 0.49
CA ALA A 546 4.84 3.27 -0.52
C ALA A 546 5.54 4.54 0.02
N SER A 547 4.88 5.71 -0.05
CA SER A 547 5.48 6.98 0.37
C SER A 547 5.72 7.10 1.88
N SER A 548 4.97 6.40 2.72
CA SER A 548 5.20 6.42 4.17
C SER A 548 6.41 5.58 4.58
N ALA A 549 6.73 4.50 3.86
CA ALA A 549 8.00 3.77 4.03
C ALA A 549 9.22 4.66 3.68
N ILE A 550 9.09 5.55 2.68
CA ILE A 550 10.15 6.52 2.34
C ILE A 550 10.44 7.45 3.53
N LEU A 551 9.41 7.93 4.25
CA LEU A 551 9.62 8.76 5.44
C LEU A 551 10.42 8.03 6.53
N LEU A 552 10.16 6.74 6.69
CA LEU A 552 10.87 5.89 7.64
C LEU A 552 12.30 5.56 7.18
N GLY A 553 12.56 5.59 5.87
CA GLY A 553 13.82 5.15 5.27
C GLY A 553 13.97 3.62 5.22
N VAL A 554 12.85 2.90 5.04
CA VAL A 554 12.78 1.42 5.00
C VAL A 554 12.15 0.92 3.70
N PHE A 555 12.25 -0.38 3.44
CA PHE A 555 11.54 -1.06 2.35
C PHE A 555 10.05 -1.18 2.67
N GLU A 556 9.25 -1.33 1.61
CA GLU A 556 7.80 -1.29 1.71
C GLU A 556 7.23 -2.55 2.39
N SER A 557 6.27 -2.31 3.30
CA SER A 557 5.37 -3.31 3.85
C SER A 557 6.09 -4.59 4.32
N PHE A 558 5.59 -5.74 3.86
CA PHE A 558 6.08 -7.09 4.16
C PHE A 558 6.83 -7.73 2.97
N GLU A 559 7.12 -6.93 1.93
CA GLU A 559 7.73 -7.44 0.71
C GLU A 559 9.24 -7.58 0.80
N PRO A 560 9.85 -8.48 0.01
CA PRO A 560 11.30 -8.49 -0.18
C PRO A 560 11.77 -7.25 -0.93
N VAL A 561 13.08 -7.06 -0.95
CA VAL A 561 13.71 -5.98 -1.72
C VAL A 561 13.45 -6.16 -3.22
N THR A 562 12.90 -5.15 -3.86
CA THR A 562 12.62 -5.19 -5.31
C THR A 562 13.89 -5.26 -6.14
N SER A 563 14.95 -4.58 -5.71
CA SER A 563 16.30 -4.63 -6.27
C SER A 563 17.30 -4.08 -5.24
N ASN A 564 18.50 -4.62 -5.19
CA ASN A 564 19.57 -4.03 -4.37
C ASN A 564 20.16 -2.76 -4.98
N LEU A 565 19.83 -2.47 -6.25
CA LEU A 565 20.22 -1.25 -6.96
C LEU A 565 18.99 -0.72 -7.70
N PHE A 566 18.55 0.48 -7.37
CA PHE A 566 17.35 1.07 -7.98
C PHE A 566 17.51 2.56 -8.21
N THR A 567 16.80 3.08 -9.22
CA THR A 567 16.78 4.50 -9.53
C THR A 567 15.62 5.16 -8.78
N ARG A 568 15.94 6.18 -7.97
CA ARG A 568 14.93 7.07 -7.38
C ARG A 568 14.83 8.37 -8.15
N ARG A 569 13.62 8.69 -8.62
CA ARG A 569 13.29 9.95 -9.26
C ARG A 569 12.69 10.91 -8.23
N VAL A 570 13.31 12.06 -8.07
CA VAL A 570 12.74 13.21 -7.34
C VAL A 570 12.72 14.40 -8.27
N GLY A 571 11.93 15.43 -7.96
CA GLY A 571 11.71 16.56 -8.87
C GLY A 571 12.98 17.26 -9.39
N GLN A 572 14.13 16.99 -8.80
CA GLN A 572 15.43 17.59 -9.12
C GLN A 572 16.36 16.66 -9.92
N GLY A 573 16.04 15.35 -10.06
CA GLY A 573 16.89 14.40 -10.77
C GLY A 573 16.61 12.92 -10.47
N GLU A 574 17.40 12.07 -11.12
CA GLU A 574 17.40 10.63 -10.92
C GLU A 574 18.66 10.22 -10.15
N PHE A 575 18.49 9.39 -9.14
CA PHE A 575 19.58 8.95 -8.25
C PHE A 575 19.65 7.43 -8.24
N LEU A 576 20.84 6.90 -8.45
CA LEU A 576 21.09 5.46 -8.35
C LEU A 576 21.36 5.10 -6.89
N VAL A 577 20.44 4.40 -6.25
CA VAL A 577 20.48 4.04 -4.83
C VAL A 577 20.83 2.57 -4.66
N ILE A 578 21.71 2.27 -3.72
CA ILE A 578 22.09 0.91 -3.36
C ILE A 578 21.53 0.52 -1.99
N ASN A 579 21.24 -0.78 -1.80
CA ASN A 579 20.77 -1.33 -0.55
C ASN A 579 21.79 -1.10 0.58
N LYS A 580 21.40 -0.31 1.58
CA LYS A 580 22.26 0.08 2.70
C LYS A 580 22.77 -1.10 3.54
N TYR A 581 21.96 -2.15 3.69
CA TYR A 581 22.33 -3.34 4.47
C TYR A 581 23.35 -4.19 3.71
N LEU A 582 23.19 -4.34 2.39
CA LEU A 582 24.18 -5.01 1.54
C LEU A 582 25.54 -4.30 1.63
N VAL A 583 25.55 -2.96 1.53
CA VAL A 583 26.78 -2.16 1.67
C VAL A 583 27.40 -2.40 3.02
N SER A 584 26.62 -2.32 4.11
CA SER A 584 27.10 -2.53 5.46
C SER A 584 27.68 -3.95 5.69
N ASP A 585 27.01 -4.99 5.18
CA ASP A 585 27.49 -6.36 5.34
C ASP A 585 28.77 -6.61 4.53
N LEU A 586 28.90 -6.03 3.32
CA LEU A 586 30.12 -6.11 2.51
C LEU A 586 31.27 -5.30 3.12
N ASP A 587 30.99 -4.13 3.68
CA ASP A 587 31.99 -3.28 4.33
C ASP A 587 32.55 -3.97 5.61
N ASN A 588 31.68 -4.58 6.41
CA ASN A 588 32.05 -5.32 7.61
C ASN A 588 33.04 -6.48 7.36
N ILE A 589 33.05 -7.04 6.15
CA ILE A 589 33.98 -8.11 5.75
C ILE A 589 35.09 -7.60 4.80
N GLY A 590 35.19 -6.28 4.62
CA GLY A 590 36.23 -5.64 3.80
C GLY A 590 36.08 -5.85 2.29
N LEU A 591 34.89 -6.24 1.82
CA LEU A 591 34.60 -6.45 0.38
C LEU A 591 33.94 -5.25 -0.30
N TRP A 592 33.51 -4.20 0.43
CA TRP A 592 32.95 -3.03 -0.19
C TRP A 592 34.03 -2.16 -0.84
N ASN A 593 34.20 -2.31 -2.15
CA ASN A 593 35.18 -1.57 -2.94
C ASN A 593 34.61 -1.26 -4.34
N ASN A 594 35.35 -0.49 -5.15
CA ASN A 594 34.91 -0.09 -6.48
C ASN A 594 34.69 -1.27 -7.45
N ASP A 595 35.47 -2.35 -7.33
CA ASP A 595 35.33 -3.52 -8.19
C ASP A 595 34.01 -4.24 -7.91
N ILE A 596 33.73 -4.57 -6.66
CA ILE A 596 32.47 -5.21 -6.24
C ILE A 596 31.27 -4.30 -6.56
N LYS A 597 31.34 -3.00 -6.27
CA LYS A 597 30.31 -2.03 -6.63
C LYS A 597 30.00 -2.05 -8.12
N ASN A 598 31.03 -2.01 -8.98
CA ASN A 598 30.86 -2.03 -10.42
C ASN A 598 30.27 -3.38 -10.91
N LYS A 599 30.64 -4.51 -10.29
CA LYS A 599 30.03 -5.81 -10.56
C LYS A 599 28.53 -5.82 -10.21
N ILE A 600 28.15 -5.26 -9.07
CA ILE A 600 26.73 -5.14 -8.68
C ILE A 600 25.96 -4.27 -9.68
N ILE A 601 26.53 -3.13 -10.09
CA ILE A 601 25.92 -2.25 -11.11
C ILE A 601 25.76 -2.99 -12.45
N ALA A 602 26.81 -3.68 -12.91
CA ALA A 602 26.78 -4.43 -14.17
C ALA A 602 25.75 -5.57 -14.17
N ASN A 603 25.46 -6.14 -13.01
CA ASN A 603 24.44 -7.18 -12.81
C ASN A 603 23.04 -6.62 -12.45
N GLY A 604 22.83 -5.30 -12.60
CA GLY A 604 21.51 -4.67 -12.33
C GLY A 604 21.04 -4.78 -10.88
N GLY A 605 21.98 -4.86 -9.92
CA GLY A 605 21.71 -5.00 -8.50
C GLY A 605 21.78 -6.44 -7.97
N SER A 606 21.82 -7.46 -8.83
CA SER A 606 21.98 -8.86 -8.41
C SER A 606 23.40 -9.11 -7.88
N VAL A 607 23.46 -9.83 -6.76
CA VAL A 607 24.73 -10.30 -6.17
C VAL A 607 24.97 -11.80 -6.43
N GLN A 608 24.05 -12.49 -7.09
CA GLN A 608 24.07 -13.94 -7.22
C GLN A 608 25.27 -14.47 -8.05
N MET A 609 25.67 -13.73 -9.08
CA MET A 609 26.75 -14.11 -9.99
C MET A 609 28.13 -13.59 -9.57
N ILE A 610 28.25 -12.96 -8.40
CA ILE A 610 29.51 -12.39 -7.90
C ILE A 610 30.13 -13.39 -6.91
N GLY A 611 31.06 -14.23 -7.41
CA GLY A 611 31.63 -15.35 -6.65
C GLY A 611 32.45 -14.94 -5.43
N GLU A 612 32.97 -13.72 -5.39
CA GLU A 612 33.72 -13.15 -4.25
C GLU A 612 32.82 -12.87 -3.05
N ILE A 613 31.52 -12.67 -3.26
CA ILE A 613 30.56 -12.45 -2.17
C ILE A 613 30.16 -13.80 -1.59
N PRO A 614 30.31 -14.00 -0.25
CA PRO A 614 29.93 -15.24 0.43
C PRO A 614 28.49 -15.66 0.13
N GLN A 615 28.25 -16.98 0.03
CA GLN A 615 26.95 -17.54 -0.34
C GLN A 615 25.84 -17.07 0.61
N GLU A 616 26.08 -17.02 1.91
CA GLU A 616 25.05 -16.58 2.87
C GLU A 616 24.64 -15.12 2.66
N ILE A 617 25.55 -14.23 2.22
CA ILE A 617 25.23 -12.86 1.86
C ILE A 617 24.43 -12.85 0.55
N ARG A 618 24.84 -13.63 -0.45
CA ARG A 618 24.10 -13.74 -1.71
C ARG A 618 22.66 -14.23 -1.48
N GLU A 619 22.44 -15.23 -0.67
CA GLU A 619 21.11 -15.74 -0.33
C GLU A 619 20.25 -14.72 0.42
N ARG A 620 20.85 -13.95 1.34
CA ARG A 620 20.16 -12.91 2.10
C ARG A 620 19.68 -11.77 1.22
N TYR A 621 20.46 -11.40 0.20
CA TYR A 621 20.18 -10.26 -0.67
C TYR A 621 19.64 -10.67 -2.05
N LYS A 622 18.97 -11.82 -2.15
CA LYS A 622 18.10 -12.11 -3.30
C LYS A 622 17.00 -11.06 -3.39
N ASP A 623 16.78 -10.55 -4.58
CA ASP A 623 15.67 -9.65 -4.85
C ASP A 623 14.37 -10.41 -5.18
N VAL A 624 13.27 -9.70 -5.39
CA VAL A 624 11.95 -10.29 -5.68
C VAL A 624 11.93 -11.16 -6.93
N TRP A 625 12.85 -10.95 -7.88
CA TRP A 625 12.94 -11.73 -9.12
C TRP A 625 13.72 -13.03 -8.94
N GLU A 626 14.52 -13.12 -7.89
CA GLU A 626 15.41 -14.24 -7.56
C GLU A 626 14.80 -15.15 -6.49
N ILE A 627 13.92 -14.60 -5.63
CA ILE A 627 13.18 -15.35 -4.62
C ILE A 627 12.08 -16.18 -5.29
N SER A 628 11.89 -17.42 -4.82
CA SER A 628 10.78 -18.27 -5.24
C SER A 628 9.43 -17.62 -4.91
N GLN A 629 8.57 -17.44 -5.91
CA GLN A 629 7.22 -16.91 -5.68
C GLN A 629 6.38 -17.81 -4.77
N LYS A 630 6.67 -19.12 -4.76
CA LYS A 630 6.07 -20.06 -3.80
C LYS A 630 6.40 -19.68 -2.37
N THR A 631 7.66 -19.26 -2.08
CA THR A 631 8.06 -18.80 -0.74
C THR A 631 7.26 -17.57 -0.30
N LEU A 632 7.03 -16.60 -1.20
CA LEU A 632 6.23 -15.41 -0.87
C LEU A 632 4.77 -15.78 -0.54
N LEU A 633 4.20 -16.71 -1.29
CA LEU A 633 2.85 -17.23 -1.03
C LEU A 633 2.80 -18.04 0.28
N GLU A 634 3.83 -18.85 0.59
CA GLU A 634 3.94 -19.56 1.86
C GLU A 634 4.01 -18.63 3.07
N LEU A 635 4.87 -17.59 2.99
CA LEU A 635 4.95 -16.56 4.04
C LEU A 635 3.60 -15.83 4.21
N SER A 636 2.91 -15.54 3.10
CA SER A 636 1.57 -14.95 3.12
C SER A 636 0.54 -15.87 3.77
N ALA A 637 0.56 -17.18 3.48
CA ALA A 637 -0.34 -18.16 4.07
C ALA A 637 -0.08 -18.35 5.58
N ILE A 638 1.18 -18.30 6.02
CA ILE A 638 1.55 -18.38 7.43
C ILE A 638 0.94 -17.21 8.20
N ARG A 639 1.16 -15.95 7.76
CA ARG A 639 0.65 -14.77 8.46
C ARG A 639 -0.85 -14.57 8.30
N ASN A 640 -1.49 -15.12 7.25
CA ASN A 640 -2.93 -15.05 7.04
C ASN A 640 -3.75 -15.67 8.20
N LYS A 641 -3.13 -16.51 9.03
CA LYS A 641 -3.73 -17.08 10.24
C LYS A 641 -4.01 -16.03 11.32
N PHE A 642 -3.32 -14.88 11.24
CA PHE A 642 -3.34 -13.81 12.25
C PHE A 642 -3.87 -12.49 11.71
N VAL A 643 -4.00 -12.34 10.38
CA VAL A 643 -4.50 -11.14 9.73
C VAL A 643 -5.99 -11.31 9.47
N ASP A 644 -6.82 -10.69 10.30
CA ASP A 644 -8.28 -10.80 10.23
C ASP A 644 -8.89 -10.15 8.98
N GLN A 645 -8.21 -9.16 8.41
CA GLN A 645 -8.50 -8.66 7.06
C GLN A 645 -7.65 -9.39 6.01
N SER A 646 -7.01 -8.68 5.06
CA SER A 646 -6.23 -9.31 4.00
C SER A 646 -4.86 -8.64 3.81
N GLN A 647 -4.22 -8.92 2.67
CA GLN A 647 -2.86 -8.52 2.35
C GLN A 647 -2.78 -8.04 0.90
N SER A 648 -2.11 -6.92 0.67
CA SER A 648 -1.81 -6.41 -0.68
C SER A 648 -0.58 -7.13 -1.25
N LEU A 649 -0.74 -8.41 -1.59
CA LEU A 649 0.35 -9.27 -2.02
C LEU A 649 0.67 -9.10 -3.49
N ASN A 650 1.87 -8.65 -3.83
CA ASN A 650 2.41 -8.69 -5.19
C ASN A 650 3.08 -10.04 -5.48
N VAL A 651 2.98 -10.49 -6.73
CA VAL A 651 3.75 -11.62 -7.25
C VAL A 651 4.63 -11.17 -8.41
N TYR A 652 5.82 -11.73 -8.51
CA TYR A 652 6.88 -11.28 -9.42
C TYR A 652 7.30 -12.41 -10.35
N HIS A 653 7.05 -12.25 -11.63
CA HIS A 653 7.39 -13.23 -12.65
C HIS A 653 8.42 -12.64 -13.63
N ALA A 654 9.70 -12.97 -13.42
CA ALA A 654 10.75 -12.58 -14.36
C ALA A 654 10.48 -13.12 -15.79
N ASP A 655 9.80 -14.27 -15.86
CA ASP A 655 9.32 -14.93 -17.07
C ASP A 655 7.81 -15.15 -16.93
N ALA A 656 7.04 -14.34 -17.64
CA ALA A 656 5.57 -14.29 -17.56
C ALA A 656 4.91 -15.49 -18.28
N LYS A 657 5.25 -16.72 -17.84
CA LYS A 657 4.64 -17.93 -18.37
C LYS A 657 3.27 -18.17 -17.76
N TYR A 658 2.29 -18.47 -18.62
CA TYR A 658 0.93 -18.83 -18.22
C TYR A 658 0.89 -19.86 -17.07
N SER A 659 1.64 -20.95 -17.20
CA SER A 659 1.65 -22.03 -16.20
C SER A 659 2.12 -21.58 -14.82
N LYS A 660 3.08 -20.66 -14.77
CA LYS A 660 3.60 -20.12 -13.49
C LYS A 660 2.56 -19.25 -12.79
N ILE A 661 1.90 -18.35 -13.54
CA ILE A 661 0.88 -17.47 -12.99
C ILE A 661 -0.34 -18.28 -12.55
N SER A 662 -0.82 -19.21 -13.40
CA SER A 662 -1.92 -20.12 -13.04
C SER A 662 -1.61 -20.92 -11.78
N SER A 663 -0.42 -21.51 -11.69
CA SER A 663 0.00 -22.28 -10.51
C SER A 663 0.09 -21.43 -9.25
N ALA A 664 0.54 -20.18 -9.35
CA ALA A 664 0.61 -19.24 -8.22
C ALA A 664 -0.79 -18.90 -7.70
N LEU A 665 -1.74 -18.59 -8.58
CA LEU A 665 -3.14 -18.31 -8.21
C LEU A 665 -3.83 -19.55 -7.60
N MET A 666 -3.61 -20.72 -8.18
CA MET A 666 -4.14 -22.00 -7.62
C MET A 666 -3.56 -22.29 -6.23
N TYR A 667 -2.27 -22.04 -6.04
CA TYR A 667 -1.63 -22.22 -4.74
C TYR A 667 -2.18 -21.23 -3.72
N ALA A 668 -2.35 -19.94 -4.10
CA ALA A 668 -2.92 -18.91 -3.25
C ALA A 668 -4.32 -19.28 -2.77
N TRP A 669 -5.20 -19.73 -3.68
CA TRP A 669 -6.54 -20.21 -3.34
C TRP A 669 -6.52 -21.39 -2.37
N LYS A 670 -5.75 -22.44 -2.69
CA LYS A 670 -5.65 -23.66 -1.86
C LYS A 670 -5.04 -23.40 -0.49
N SER A 671 -4.19 -22.38 -0.38
CA SER A 671 -3.56 -21.97 0.89
C SER A 671 -4.50 -21.10 1.76
N GLY A 672 -5.74 -20.86 1.34
CA GLY A 672 -6.73 -20.11 2.10
C GLY A 672 -6.51 -18.58 2.09
N LEU A 673 -5.70 -18.06 1.16
CA LEU A 673 -5.54 -16.62 1.03
C LEU A 673 -6.85 -15.97 0.59
N LYS A 674 -7.19 -14.83 1.19
CA LYS A 674 -8.39 -14.04 0.85
C LYS A 674 -8.15 -13.22 -0.42
N SER A 675 -7.02 -12.51 -0.50
CA SER A 675 -6.49 -11.90 -1.73
C SER A 675 -5.45 -12.82 -2.35
N GLY A 676 -5.70 -13.25 -3.58
CA GLY A 676 -4.78 -14.11 -4.32
C GLY A 676 -3.57 -13.34 -4.83
N VAL A 677 -3.82 -12.20 -5.45
CA VAL A 677 -2.80 -11.31 -6.01
C VAL A 677 -3.33 -9.88 -6.04
N TYR A 678 -2.48 -8.92 -5.62
CA TYR A 678 -2.66 -7.49 -5.84
C TYR A 678 -2.20 -7.11 -7.25
N TYR A 679 -0.88 -7.12 -7.52
CA TYR A 679 -0.34 -6.98 -8.86
C TYR A 679 0.45 -8.21 -9.27
N THR A 680 0.26 -8.62 -10.53
CA THR A 680 1.20 -9.51 -11.22
C THR A 680 2.27 -8.64 -11.88
N ARG A 681 3.48 -8.65 -11.31
CA ARG A 681 4.62 -7.91 -11.82
C ARG A 681 5.42 -8.77 -12.79
N THR A 682 5.75 -8.21 -13.97
CA THR A 682 6.58 -8.89 -14.96
C THR A 682 7.83 -8.06 -15.26
N LYS A 683 8.98 -8.72 -15.40
CA LYS A 683 10.25 -8.03 -15.72
C LYS A 683 10.19 -7.55 -17.17
N SER A 684 10.38 -6.24 -17.40
CA SER A 684 10.41 -5.68 -18.76
C SER A 684 11.61 -6.22 -19.53
N LYS A 685 11.38 -6.71 -20.75
CA LYS A 685 12.48 -7.14 -21.66
C LYS A 685 13.40 -5.99 -22.07
N ILE A 686 12.99 -4.75 -21.87
CA ILE A 686 13.74 -3.53 -22.25
C ILE A 686 14.92 -3.27 -21.30
N GLU A 687 14.84 -3.69 -20.03
CA GLU A 687 15.92 -3.50 -19.07
C GLU A 687 17.18 -4.35 -19.36
N ASN A 688 17.05 -5.41 -20.14
CA ASN A 688 18.17 -6.27 -20.49
C ASN A 688 19.08 -5.72 -21.62
N ASN A 689 18.74 -4.60 -22.25
CA ASN A 689 19.51 -4.01 -23.36
C ASN A 689 20.25 -2.70 -23.03
N SER A 690 20.15 -2.17 -21.82
CA SER A 690 20.99 -1.06 -21.39
C SER A 690 22.38 -1.57 -20.95
N LYS A 691 23.16 -2.10 -21.88
CA LYS A 691 24.61 -2.07 -21.75
C LYS A 691 24.99 -0.59 -21.68
N LEU A 692 25.42 -0.16 -20.51
CA LEU A 692 26.13 1.10 -20.35
C LEU A 692 27.39 1.05 -21.23
N SER A 693 27.26 1.44 -22.49
CA SER A 693 28.41 1.80 -23.31
C SER A 693 28.92 3.14 -22.79
N SER A 694 30.08 3.10 -22.15
CA SER A 694 30.90 4.28 -21.94
C SER A 694 31.24 4.88 -23.32
N GLY A 695 30.80 6.10 -23.58
CA GLY A 695 31.23 6.85 -24.77
C GLY A 695 30.18 7.85 -25.25
N SER A 696 30.47 9.11 -25.00
CA SER A 696 29.94 10.33 -25.58
C SER A 696 29.10 10.23 -26.85
N SER A 697 27.92 10.81 -26.84
CA SER A 697 27.47 11.90 -27.70
C SER A 697 25.92 12.05 -27.67
N ASN A 698 25.49 13.29 -27.66
CA ASN A 698 24.11 13.77 -27.67
C ASN A 698 23.29 13.17 -28.81
N GLU A 699 22.18 12.51 -28.47
CA GLU A 699 20.96 12.56 -29.26
C GLU A 699 19.76 12.23 -28.36
N VAL A 700 18.88 13.23 -28.23
CA VAL A 700 17.63 13.13 -27.49
C VAL A 700 16.64 12.31 -28.32
N GLN A 701 16.57 11.02 -28.07
CA GLN A 701 15.44 10.21 -28.51
C GLN A 701 14.42 10.12 -27.36
N LYS A 702 13.23 10.66 -27.60
CA LYS A 702 12.06 10.48 -26.73
C LYS A 702 11.77 8.97 -26.59
N LYS A 703 12.06 8.43 -25.39
CA LYS A 703 11.59 7.08 -25.00
C LYS A 703 10.12 7.14 -24.62
N PRO A 704 9.34 6.09 -24.90
CA PRO A 704 7.99 5.96 -24.40
C PRO A 704 8.05 5.89 -22.86
N GLU A 705 7.16 6.65 -22.22
CA GLU A 705 6.99 6.68 -20.78
C GLU A 705 6.62 5.28 -20.26
N ASN A 706 7.57 4.61 -19.61
CA ASN A 706 7.25 3.49 -18.73
C ASN A 706 6.58 4.07 -17.49
N THR A 707 5.27 4.18 -17.52
CA THR A 707 4.46 4.46 -16.34
C THR A 707 4.61 3.28 -15.38
N GLN A 708 5.53 3.40 -14.42
CA GLN A 708 5.32 2.78 -13.12
C GLN A 708 4.02 3.38 -12.59
N PHE A 709 2.95 2.61 -12.62
CA PHE A 709 1.70 2.97 -11.97
C PHE A 709 1.94 2.91 -10.46
N GLU A 710 2.46 3.99 -9.90
CA GLU A 710 2.32 4.22 -8.47
C GLU A 710 0.82 4.39 -8.20
N CYS A 711 0.28 3.56 -7.34
CA CYS A 711 -1.08 3.74 -6.86
C CYS A 711 -1.12 5.01 -5.99
N PHE A 712 -1.37 6.16 -6.60
CA PHE A 712 -1.47 7.44 -5.91
C PHE A 712 -2.63 7.50 -4.91
N GLY A 713 -3.59 6.57 -4.99
CA GLY A 713 -4.75 6.49 -4.10
C GLY A 713 -4.49 5.81 -2.76
N CYS A 714 -3.54 4.89 -2.67
CA CYS A 714 -3.29 4.05 -1.50
C CYS A 714 -1.92 4.22 -0.85
N SER A 715 -1.22 5.31 -1.10
CA SER A 715 -0.03 5.57 -0.28
C SER A 715 -0.47 5.88 1.15
N SER A 716 -0.55 4.84 1.98
CA SER A 716 -0.64 4.93 3.43
C SER A 716 0.58 5.61 4.02
#